data_a777d0db63351decbaca04a5fd3f4d66
#
_entry.id   a777d0db63351decbaca04a5fd3f4d66
#
_cell.length_a   1.000
_cell.length_b   1.000
_cell.length_c   1.000
_cell.angle_alpha   90.00
_cell.angle_beta   90.00
_cell.angle_gamma   90.00
#
_symmetry.space_group_name_H-M   'P 1'
#
loop_
_entity.id
_entity.type
_entity.pdbx_description
1 polymer ?
#
loop_
_entity_poly.entity_id
_entity_poly.type
_entity_poly.pdbx_seq_one_letter_code
_entity_poly.pdbx_strand_id
1 'polypeptide(L)'
;NEGLRGATFIKVDSTLIALQTLAKHHRHQFSYPIVAITGSAGKTITKEWLGQLLGVKYKVIRSPKSYNSQLGVPLSLLELNDSADLAIIEAGISQPGEMDSLEKMIQPTIGILTSIGSAHSENFDSPEHQLSEKLTLFRNASMVFYHNSINLEEDTSIFQYVNIKLYSNYLEHLKFDDEISRINASLAVACAKEFDLGDAEIKEHLADLDRVALRMETFDGIHNSTIINDTYNLDLDAFRSSLEYQLSIAKGKDRVVIVGTDGDTSKFETLLSEFEPIQVHFLDSAENGIESFKNAIVLVKGKRSMQMEHYALRLRAKKHQTYVEIDLNAIKSNISFFKQKLPDTTKILAMVKASSYGSGIEQMGQYLERIGVNYLGVAYADEGVELRRIGVKSPILVMNSEEYGFEECIQHNLAPCIYSTTQLDKFVKQLIYEGKSYYPIHIKIETGMNRLGFKTVELESLIEMINSQPEVRIETVYSHLANSHDIDSTFIHEQVQVFKTAIEFLKSRINYSFECHILNSEGILNNPKYHFDMVRLGIGMYGYSSSELYSSQLTPAVNWYSAVSQVKNVRAGTSIGYDRKGISNLDMNIAIIPVGYADGFKRSLSNGKGGVFIQNQYCPVVGNVCMDMIMVNIGRLSVSEGESVEIIGSNQSVLDLANKMETIPYEVLTGISKRVHRVYLED
;
A
#
# COMPACT_ATOMS: atom_id res chain seq x y z
N ASN A 1 33.24 -6.90 -5.40
CA ASN A 1 33.19 -5.42 -5.40
C ASN A 1 33.54 -4.77 -6.75
N GLU A 2 33.50 -5.50 -7.86
CA GLU A 2 33.91 -4.97 -9.19
C GLU A 2 32.71 -4.45 -10.05
N GLY A 3 31.51 -4.25 -9.48
CA GLY A 3 30.30 -3.94 -10.25
C GLY A 3 29.69 -2.55 -10.09
N LEU A 4 30.07 -1.73 -9.11
CA LEU A 4 29.44 -0.45 -8.82
C LEU A 4 30.34 0.72 -9.25
N ARG A 5 30.22 1.16 -10.52
CA ARG A 5 30.86 2.38 -11.00
C ARG A 5 30.04 3.60 -10.59
N GLY A 6 30.69 4.57 -9.96
CA GLY A 6 30.10 5.86 -9.58
C GLY A 6 29.65 5.98 -8.12
N ALA A 7 29.87 4.97 -7.27
CA ALA A 7 29.60 5.04 -5.84
C ALA A 7 30.87 5.34 -5.04
N THR A 8 30.76 6.18 -4.01
CA THR A 8 31.82 6.39 -3.03
C THR A 8 31.68 5.36 -1.92
N PHE A 9 32.73 4.58 -1.68
CA PHE A 9 32.76 3.57 -0.62
C PHE A 9 33.48 4.11 0.60
N ILE A 10 32.79 4.10 1.75
CA ILE A 10 33.39 4.45 3.04
C ILE A 10 33.62 3.14 3.79
N LYS A 11 34.89 2.80 4.07
CA LYS A 11 35.23 1.65 4.88
C LYS A 11 35.09 2.01 6.36
N VAL A 12 34.36 1.19 7.10
CA VAL A 12 34.09 1.34 8.54
C VAL A 12 34.36 0.02 9.25
N ASP A 13 34.67 0.08 10.55
CA ASP A 13 34.92 -1.11 11.35
C ASP A 13 33.64 -1.91 11.61
N SER A 14 32.50 -1.21 11.76
CA SER A 14 31.18 -1.82 11.92
C SER A 14 30.15 -1.04 11.12
N THR A 15 29.51 -1.71 10.16
CA THR A 15 28.45 -1.10 9.35
C THR A 15 27.22 -0.75 10.19
N LEU A 16 26.91 -1.55 11.22
CA LEU A 16 25.80 -1.28 12.14
C LEU A 16 26.05 0.01 12.93
N ILE A 17 27.21 0.14 13.56
CA ILE A 17 27.57 1.35 14.34
C ILE A 17 27.61 2.59 13.43
N ALA A 18 28.12 2.45 12.21
CA ALA A 18 28.15 3.55 11.26
C ALA A 18 26.73 3.99 10.88
N LEU A 19 25.80 3.06 10.61
CA LEU A 19 24.40 3.34 10.34
C LEU A 19 23.71 4.02 11.53
N GLN A 20 23.91 3.51 12.74
CA GLN A 20 23.38 4.08 13.98
C GLN A 20 23.90 5.51 14.22
N THR A 21 25.19 5.76 13.95
CA THR A 21 25.79 7.09 14.06
C THR A 21 25.20 8.06 13.04
N LEU A 22 25.02 7.61 11.81
CA LEU A 22 24.38 8.39 10.74
C LEU A 22 22.95 8.75 11.11
N ALA A 23 22.17 7.76 11.54
CA ALA A 23 20.77 7.95 11.93
C ALA A 23 20.63 8.90 13.14
N LYS A 24 21.50 8.77 14.13
CA LYS A 24 21.57 9.69 15.26
C LYS A 24 21.85 11.13 14.80
N HIS A 25 22.83 11.32 13.91
CA HIS A 25 23.13 12.64 13.37
C HIS A 25 21.96 13.22 12.59
N HIS A 26 21.31 12.40 11.75
CA HIS A 26 20.12 12.79 11.00
C HIS A 26 18.97 13.19 11.94
N ARG A 27 18.69 12.39 12.99
CA ARG A 27 17.65 12.69 14.00
C ARG A 27 17.85 14.08 14.66
N HIS A 28 19.09 14.47 14.94
CA HIS A 28 19.39 15.75 15.58
C HIS A 28 19.07 16.98 14.72
N GLN A 29 18.77 16.82 13.45
CA GLN A 29 18.39 17.92 12.56
C GLN A 29 16.93 18.36 12.77
N PHE A 30 16.11 17.54 13.46
CA PHE A 30 14.69 17.78 13.65
C PHE A 30 14.34 18.03 15.12
N SER A 31 13.53 19.08 15.37
CA SER A 31 13.14 19.52 16.72
C SER A 31 11.69 19.12 17.09
N TYR A 32 10.90 18.57 16.14
CA TYR A 32 9.54 18.17 16.44
C TYR A 32 9.48 16.97 17.39
N PRO A 33 8.33 16.77 18.09
CA PRO A 33 8.16 15.70 19.07
C PRO A 33 8.38 14.31 18.46
N ILE A 34 9.04 13.43 19.22
CA ILE A 34 9.09 11.99 18.91
C ILE A 34 8.43 11.22 20.04
N VAL A 35 7.41 10.44 19.67
CA VAL A 35 6.80 9.44 20.54
C VAL A 35 7.53 8.12 20.35
N ALA A 36 8.18 7.61 21.38
CA ALA A 36 8.78 6.28 21.33
C ALA A 36 7.87 5.24 22.01
N ILE A 37 7.73 4.08 21.38
CA ILE A 37 6.87 3.00 21.87
C ILE A 37 7.72 1.76 22.10
N THR A 38 7.67 1.22 23.35
CA THR A 38 8.28 -0.08 23.68
C THR A 38 7.34 -0.96 24.48
N GLY A 39 7.73 -2.20 24.71
CA GLY A 39 6.99 -3.21 25.47
C GLY A 39 7.24 -4.61 24.93
N SER A 40 6.68 -5.61 25.55
CA SER A 40 6.77 -7.00 25.08
C SER A 40 5.81 -7.25 23.92
N ALA A 41 4.53 -6.89 24.05
CA ALA A 41 3.50 -7.00 23.00
C ALA A 41 2.80 -5.64 22.77
N GLY A 42 2.02 -5.49 21.71
CA GLY A 42 1.19 -4.30 21.45
C GLY A 42 1.88 -3.11 20.77
N LYS A 43 3.21 -3.06 20.71
CA LYS A 43 3.98 -1.92 20.16
C LYS A 43 3.50 -1.45 18.79
N THR A 44 3.47 -2.35 17.82
CA THR A 44 3.09 -2.03 16.43
C THR A 44 1.62 -1.62 16.35
N ILE A 45 0.73 -2.29 17.08
CA ILE A 45 -0.70 -1.95 17.11
C ILE A 45 -0.87 -0.53 17.63
N THR A 46 -0.29 -0.22 18.79
CA THR A 46 -0.34 1.13 19.39
C THR A 46 0.25 2.19 18.47
N LYS A 47 1.38 1.89 17.80
CA LYS A 47 2.01 2.78 16.83
C LYS A 47 1.09 3.08 15.65
N GLU A 48 0.49 2.06 15.04
CA GLU A 48 -0.37 2.24 13.88
C GLU A 48 -1.65 2.99 14.24
N TRP A 49 -2.29 2.64 15.36
CA TRP A 49 -3.51 3.31 15.81
C TRP A 49 -3.25 4.75 16.25
N LEU A 50 -2.18 5.02 16.99
CA LEU A 50 -1.79 6.39 17.32
C LEU A 50 -1.49 7.20 16.05
N GLY A 51 -0.80 6.60 15.08
CA GLY A 51 -0.53 7.24 13.81
C GLY A 51 -1.79 7.55 13.00
N GLN A 52 -2.81 6.68 13.03
CA GLN A 52 -4.11 6.95 12.42
C GLN A 52 -4.85 8.08 13.13
N LEU A 53 -4.92 8.07 14.46
CA LEU A 53 -5.57 9.11 15.24
C LEU A 53 -4.91 10.49 15.02
N LEU A 54 -3.59 10.58 15.15
CA LEU A 54 -2.87 11.84 14.97
C LEU A 54 -2.79 12.29 13.51
N GLY A 55 -2.81 11.35 12.57
CA GLY A 55 -2.77 11.60 11.13
C GLY A 55 -3.91 12.46 10.60
N VAL A 56 -5.00 12.60 11.33
CA VAL A 56 -6.13 13.49 11.01
C VAL A 56 -5.71 14.95 11.03
N LYS A 57 -4.88 15.33 11.99
CA LYS A 57 -4.49 16.72 12.24
C LYS A 57 -3.03 17.02 11.89
N TYR A 58 -2.15 16.03 11.98
CA TYR A 58 -0.70 16.18 11.89
C TYR A 58 -0.10 15.33 10.75
N LYS A 59 1.03 15.77 10.22
CA LYS A 59 1.88 14.97 9.35
C LYS A 59 2.78 14.09 10.22
N VAL A 60 2.42 12.81 10.32
CA VAL A 60 3.07 11.85 11.21
C VAL A 60 4.02 10.95 10.42
N ILE A 61 5.32 10.97 10.76
CA ILE A 61 6.25 9.92 10.33
C ILE A 61 6.22 8.81 11.37
N ARG A 62 6.23 7.55 10.94
CA ARG A 62 6.25 6.39 11.85
C ARG A 62 7.14 5.29 11.33
N SER A 63 7.74 4.53 12.26
CA SER A 63 8.54 3.36 11.89
C SER A 63 7.79 2.49 10.88
N PRO A 64 8.42 2.18 9.72
CA PRO A 64 7.83 1.26 8.76
C PRO A 64 7.64 -0.13 9.38
N LYS A 65 6.49 -0.76 9.15
CA LYS A 65 6.24 -2.13 9.65
C LYS A 65 6.57 -2.25 11.15
N SER A 66 7.42 -3.20 11.52
CA SER A 66 7.96 -3.36 12.89
C SER A 66 9.48 -3.15 12.94
N TYR A 67 9.96 -2.07 12.31
CA TYR A 67 11.37 -1.68 12.33
C TYR A 67 11.75 -1.15 13.72
N ASN A 68 11.92 -2.07 14.67
CA ASN A 68 12.12 -1.78 16.08
C ASN A 68 13.47 -2.25 16.65
N SER A 69 14.30 -2.95 15.85
CA SER A 69 15.60 -3.52 16.26
C SER A 69 16.74 -2.52 16.14
N GLN A 70 17.96 -2.94 16.55
CA GLN A 70 19.20 -2.19 16.39
C GLN A 70 19.50 -1.78 14.94
N LEU A 71 18.91 -2.45 13.94
CA LEU A 71 18.98 -2.12 12.53
C LEU A 71 17.73 -1.36 12.07
N GLY A 72 16.56 -1.73 12.53
CA GLY A 72 15.28 -1.16 12.08
C GLY A 72 15.06 0.27 12.55
N VAL A 73 15.44 0.58 13.80
CA VAL A 73 15.31 1.95 14.35
C VAL A 73 16.15 2.96 13.58
N PRO A 74 17.44 2.73 13.30
CA PRO A 74 18.22 3.64 12.45
C PRO A 74 17.58 3.89 11.08
N LEU A 75 17.07 2.86 10.43
CA LEU A 75 16.38 3.01 9.14
C LEU A 75 15.10 3.85 9.26
N SER A 76 14.34 3.68 10.34
CA SER A 76 13.17 4.50 10.63
C SER A 76 13.54 5.98 10.87
N LEU A 77 14.62 6.23 11.58
CA LEU A 77 15.08 7.60 11.85
C LEU A 77 15.59 8.32 10.59
N LEU A 78 16.13 7.59 9.62
CA LEU A 78 16.56 8.17 8.34
C LEU A 78 15.39 8.57 7.42
N GLU A 79 14.15 8.19 7.74
CA GLU A 79 12.95 8.66 7.05
C GLU A 79 12.44 10.01 7.55
N LEU A 80 12.96 10.52 8.67
CA LEU A 80 12.62 11.83 9.22
C LEU A 80 12.92 12.93 8.20
N ASN A 81 12.06 13.95 8.12
CA ASN A 81 12.23 15.08 7.22
C ASN A 81 11.49 16.33 7.74
N ASP A 82 11.76 17.49 7.15
CA ASP A 82 11.22 18.80 7.56
C ASP A 82 9.71 18.96 7.35
N SER A 83 9.06 18.05 6.62
CA SER A 83 7.62 18.14 6.37
C SER A 83 6.76 17.55 7.49
N ALA A 84 7.36 16.85 8.45
CA ALA A 84 6.65 16.21 9.55
C ALA A 84 6.38 17.17 10.71
N ASP A 85 5.24 16.98 11.38
CA ASP A 85 4.89 17.69 12.62
C ASP A 85 5.32 16.89 13.85
N LEU A 86 5.39 15.56 13.73
CA LEU A 86 5.85 14.63 14.78
C LEU A 86 6.26 13.28 14.17
N ALA A 87 6.97 12.46 14.99
CA ALA A 87 7.28 11.08 14.60
C ALA A 87 6.90 10.07 15.69
N ILE A 88 6.57 8.83 15.29
CA ILE A 88 6.29 7.70 16.17
C ILE A 88 7.27 6.60 15.86
N ILE A 89 8.17 6.28 16.80
CA ILE A 89 9.24 5.31 16.63
C ILE A 89 9.02 4.10 17.54
N GLU A 90 8.95 2.93 16.94
CA GLU A 90 8.87 1.66 17.66
C GLU A 90 10.28 1.19 18.04
N ALA A 91 10.51 0.83 19.32
CA ALA A 91 11.77 0.33 19.83
C ALA A 91 11.59 -1.02 20.55
N GLY A 92 12.39 -2.00 20.18
CA GLY A 92 12.41 -3.35 20.74
C GLY A 92 13.83 -3.80 21.02
N ILE A 93 13.97 -4.64 22.04
CA ILE A 93 15.24 -5.22 22.47
C ILE A 93 15.13 -6.73 22.61
N SER A 94 16.24 -7.40 22.38
CA SER A 94 16.41 -8.82 22.59
C SER A 94 17.52 -9.14 23.62
N GLN A 95 18.38 -8.20 23.91
CA GLN A 95 19.52 -8.37 24.84
C GLN A 95 19.62 -7.16 25.79
N PRO A 96 20.15 -7.33 27.02
CA PRO A 96 20.51 -6.22 27.90
C PRO A 96 21.50 -5.25 27.25
N GLY A 97 21.35 -3.95 27.55
CA GLY A 97 22.18 -2.88 27.03
C GLY A 97 21.79 -2.35 25.64
N GLU A 98 20.89 -3.02 24.92
CA GLU A 98 20.45 -2.59 23.59
C GLU A 98 19.62 -1.30 23.65
N MET A 99 18.81 -1.12 24.70
CA MET A 99 17.91 0.02 24.80
C MET A 99 18.64 1.35 25.00
N ASP A 100 19.79 1.34 25.69
CA ASP A 100 20.63 2.54 25.85
C ASP A 100 21.13 3.08 24.49
N SER A 101 21.45 2.18 23.56
CA SER A 101 21.81 2.56 22.19
C SER A 101 20.63 3.16 21.41
N LEU A 102 19.43 2.57 21.56
CA LEU A 102 18.22 3.06 20.92
C LEU A 102 17.79 4.42 21.49
N GLU A 103 17.83 4.60 22.81
CA GLU A 103 17.54 5.88 23.47
C GLU A 103 18.43 7.01 22.93
N LYS A 104 19.75 6.77 22.87
CA LYS A 104 20.72 7.75 22.37
C LYS A 104 20.51 8.15 20.90
N MET A 105 19.89 7.30 20.11
CA MET A 105 19.54 7.60 18.73
C MET A 105 18.19 8.31 18.61
N ILE A 106 17.15 7.81 19.30
CA ILE A 106 15.76 8.29 19.18
C ILE A 106 15.58 9.61 19.91
N GLN A 107 16.05 9.70 21.14
CA GLN A 107 15.84 10.81 22.06
C GLN A 107 14.36 11.23 22.11
N PRO A 108 13.49 10.36 22.63
CA PRO A 108 12.04 10.60 22.61
C PRO A 108 11.65 11.74 23.53
N THR A 109 10.63 12.50 23.13
CA THR A 109 9.98 13.51 23.98
C THR A 109 8.84 12.91 24.80
N ILE A 110 8.16 11.90 24.26
CA ILE A 110 7.04 11.18 24.89
C ILE A 110 7.29 9.69 24.76
N GLY A 111 6.96 8.94 25.81
CA GLY A 111 7.06 7.49 25.85
C GLY A 111 5.72 6.78 25.95
N ILE A 112 5.63 5.59 25.37
CA ILE A 112 4.51 4.65 25.61
C ILE A 112 5.09 3.28 25.93
N LEU A 113 4.74 2.73 27.11
CA LEU A 113 5.04 1.37 27.50
C LEU A 113 3.78 0.52 27.36
N THR A 114 3.75 -0.39 26.38
CA THR A 114 2.54 -1.15 26.04
C THR A 114 2.25 -2.31 26.98
N SER A 115 3.26 -3.17 27.21
CA SER A 115 3.13 -4.33 28.09
C SER A 115 4.50 -4.83 28.54
N ILE A 116 4.53 -5.63 29.61
CA ILE A 116 5.66 -6.43 30.04
C ILE A 116 5.21 -7.88 30.07
N GLY A 117 5.97 -8.76 29.44
CA GLY A 117 5.67 -10.18 29.31
C GLY A 117 6.89 -11.00 28.96
N SER A 118 6.70 -12.28 28.64
CA SER A 118 7.79 -13.27 28.46
C SER A 118 8.59 -13.13 27.16
N ALA A 119 8.24 -12.21 26.27
CA ALA A 119 8.99 -12.04 25.01
C ALA A 119 10.46 -11.71 25.29
N HIS A 120 11.37 -12.57 24.82
CA HIS A 120 12.82 -12.51 25.06
C HIS A 120 13.25 -12.57 26.54
N SER A 121 12.37 -13.04 27.44
CA SER A 121 12.68 -13.13 28.89
C SER A 121 13.87 -14.05 29.18
N GLU A 122 14.13 -15.04 28.32
CA GLU A 122 15.29 -15.94 28.41
C GLU A 122 16.64 -15.22 28.40
N ASN A 123 16.70 -13.99 27.93
CA ASN A 123 17.93 -13.19 27.83
C ASN A 123 18.09 -12.18 28.97
N PHE A 124 17.13 -12.13 29.92
CA PHE A 124 17.13 -11.20 31.05
C PHE A 124 17.11 -11.99 32.37
N ASP A 125 17.80 -11.47 33.41
CA ASP A 125 17.90 -12.15 34.70
C ASP A 125 16.57 -12.24 35.45
N SER A 126 15.67 -11.26 35.22
CA SER A 126 14.32 -11.21 35.83
C SER A 126 13.38 -10.32 35.03
N PRO A 127 12.04 -10.41 35.26
CA PRO A 127 11.06 -9.47 34.67
C PRO A 127 11.34 -8.01 35.04
N GLU A 128 11.82 -7.74 36.26
CA GLU A 128 12.18 -6.41 36.75
C GLU A 128 13.39 -5.86 35.98
N HIS A 129 14.39 -6.70 35.69
CA HIS A 129 15.53 -6.35 34.86
C HIS A 129 15.08 -6.00 33.43
N GLN A 130 14.16 -6.80 32.84
CA GLN A 130 13.62 -6.53 31.52
C GLN A 130 12.81 -5.21 31.50
N LEU A 131 12.05 -4.92 32.54
CA LEU A 131 11.31 -3.67 32.69
C LEU A 131 12.28 -2.48 32.81
N SER A 132 13.29 -2.56 33.66
CA SER A 132 14.32 -1.52 33.84
C SER A 132 15.03 -1.19 32.53
N GLU A 133 15.39 -2.25 31.75
CA GLU A 133 15.98 -2.06 30.41
C GLU A 133 15.04 -1.31 29.47
N LYS A 134 13.77 -1.69 29.40
CA LYS A 134 12.79 -1.01 28.54
C LYS A 134 12.56 0.45 28.95
N LEU A 135 12.55 0.75 30.26
CA LEU A 135 12.39 2.11 30.77
C LEU A 135 13.57 3.00 30.43
N THR A 136 14.75 2.44 30.15
CA THR A 136 15.92 3.20 29.68
C THR A 136 15.62 4.03 28.43
N LEU A 137 14.70 3.58 27.56
CA LEU A 137 14.25 4.32 26.38
C LEU A 137 13.71 5.71 26.73
N PHE A 138 13.13 5.86 27.89
CA PHE A 138 12.40 7.07 28.29
C PHE A 138 13.22 8.02 29.18
N ARG A 139 14.50 7.76 29.39
CA ARG A 139 15.38 8.52 30.31
C ARG A 139 15.26 10.04 30.16
N ASN A 140 15.02 10.53 28.96
CA ASN A 140 14.92 11.96 28.64
C ASN A 140 13.50 12.36 28.15
N ALA A 141 12.53 11.48 28.23
CA ALA A 141 11.13 11.79 27.88
C ALA A 141 10.48 12.68 28.96
N SER A 142 9.65 13.64 28.53
CA SER A 142 8.90 14.49 29.46
C SER A 142 7.73 13.75 30.12
N MET A 143 7.18 12.76 29.42
CA MET A 143 5.98 12.02 29.84
C MET A 143 6.02 10.58 29.32
N VAL A 144 5.53 9.63 30.11
CA VAL A 144 5.44 8.21 29.74
C VAL A 144 4.07 7.66 30.09
N PHE A 145 3.36 7.16 29.06
CA PHE A 145 2.07 6.50 29.21
C PHE A 145 2.24 5.00 29.42
N TYR A 146 1.53 4.44 30.38
CA TYR A 146 1.49 2.99 30.61
C TYR A 146 0.14 2.58 31.19
N HIS A 147 -0.26 1.33 30.99
CA HIS A 147 -1.50 0.79 31.56
C HIS A 147 -1.28 0.29 33.00
N ASN A 148 -2.29 0.42 33.85
CA ASN A 148 -2.25 0.05 35.27
C ASN A 148 -2.05 -1.46 35.54
N SER A 149 -2.08 -2.32 34.52
CA SER A 149 -1.66 -3.72 34.64
C SER A 149 -0.15 -3.88 34.84
N ILE A 150 0.64 -2.85 34.54
CA ILE A 150 2.08 -2.84 34.77
C ILE A 150 2.33 -2.21 36.14
N ASN A 151 2.89 -2.98 37.07
CA ASN A 151 3.27 -2.46 38.37
C ASN A 151 4.63 -1.74 38.25
N LEU A 152 4.59 -0.41 38.25
CA LEU A 152 5.78 0.44 38.35
C LEU A 152 5.90 0.88 39.82
N GLU A 153 6.99 0.52 40.49
CA GLU A 153 7.32 1.10 41.79
C GLU A 153 7.62 2.60 41.59
N GLU A 154 6.96 3.45 42.39
CA GLU A 154 6.96 4.91 42.25
C GLU A 154 8.27 5.59 42.72
N ASP A 155 9.44 5.06 42.43
CA ASP A 155 10.69 5.80 42.62
C ASP A 155 11.02 6.64 41.38
N THR A 156 10.22 7.70 41.17
CA THR A 156 10.14 8.42 39.89
C THR A 156 10.34 9.90 40.06
N SER A 157 11.52 10.31 40.51
CA SER A 157 11.91 11.74 40.58
C SER A 157 12.28 12.37 39.23
N ILE A 158 12.23 11.63 38.13
CA ILE A 158 12.83 12.06 36.85
C ILE A 158 11.77 12.27 35.73
N PHE A 159 10.61 11.55 35.74
CA PHE A 159 9.61 11.67 34.67
C PHE A 159 8.19 11.81 35.22
N GLN A 160 7.30 12.38 34.41
CA GLN A 160 5.87 12.30 34.64
C GLN A 160 5.35 10.96 34.09
N TYR A 161 5.17 9.96 34.95
CA TYR A 161 4.48 8.73 34.59
C TYR A 161 2.97 8.94 34.61
N VAL A 162 2.29 8.64 33.51
CA VAL A 162 0.84 8.75 33.39
C VAL A 162 0.24 7.34 33.34
N ASN A 163 -0.27 6.91 34.49
CA ASN A 163 -0.96 5.63 34.59
C ASN A 163 -2.33 5.72 33.92
N ILE A 164 -2.53 4.90 32.90
CA ILE A 164 -3.76 4.90 32.12
C ILE A 164 -4.66 3.75 32.58
N LYS A 165 -5.90 4.12 32.94
CA LYS A 165 -7.02 3.18 33.04
C LYS A 165 -7.73 3.08 31.70
N LEU A 166 -8.52 2.03 31.50
CA LEU A 166 -9.34 1.91 30.29
C LEU A 166 -10.26 3.12 30.12
N TYR A 167 -10.17 3.78 29.00
CA TYR A 167 -11.02 4.91 28.63
C TYR A 167 -12.39 4.43 28.14
N SER A 168 -13.23 3.89 29.01
CA SER A 168 -14.53 3.28 28.68
C SER A 168 -15.39 4.16 27.76
N ASN A 169 -15.44 5.47 27.99
CA ASN A 169 -16.24 6.43 27.21
C ASN A 169 -15.79 6.58 25.73
N TYR A 170 -14.57 6.15 25.40
CA TYR A 170 -14.06 6.13 24.02
C TYR A 170 -14.13 4.73 23.44
N LEU A 171 -13.89 3.71 24.27
CA LEU A 171 -13.80 2.32 23.84
C LEU A 171 -15.15 1.75 23.36
N GLU A 172 -16.28 2.40 23.68
CA GLU A 172 -17.59 2.09 23.11
C GLU A 172 -17.64 2.28 21.58
N HIS A 173 -16.74 3.12 21.03
CA HIS A 173 -16.60 3.36 19.60
C HIS A 173 -15.60 2.42 18.92
N LEU A 174 -14.81 1.66 19.69
CA LEU A 174 -13.83 0.72 19.14
C LEU A 174 -14.54 -0.54 18.63
N LYS A 175 -14.22 -0.96 17.39
CA LYS A 175 -14.75 -2.19 16.77
C LYS A 175 -14.30 -3.48 17.44
N PHE A 176 -13.30 -3.42 18.34
CA PHE A 176 -12.64 -4.58 18.94
C PHE A 176 -12.92 -4.61 20.43
N ASP A 177 -13.38 -5.76 20.94
CA ASP A 177 -13.79 -5.92 22.35
C ASP A 177 -12.81 -6.78 23.16
N ASP A 178 -11.67 -7.17 22.60
CA ASP A 178 -10.62 -7.88 23.33
C ASP A 178 -9.81 -6.91 24.22
N GLU A 179 -9.38 -7.41 25.38
CA GLU A 179 -8.71 -6.60 26.41
C GLU A 179 -7.44 -5.93 25.91
N ILE A 180 -6.64 -6.63 25.10
CA ILE A 180 -5.38 -6.11 24.56
C ILE A 180 -5.64 -4.96 23.60
N SER A 181 -6.62 -5.09 22.69
CA SER A 181 -7.03 -4.00 21.83
C SER A 181 -7.52 -2.80 22.61
N ARG A 182 -8.29 -3.03 23.68
CA ARG A 182 -8.79 -1.95 24.57
C ARG A 182 -7.66 -1.22 25.29
N ILE A 183 -6.64 -1.94 25.76
CA ILE A 183 -5.45 -1.35 26.40
C ILE A 183 -4.66 -0.53 25.39
N ASN A 184 -4.34 -1.11 24.22
CA ASN A 184 -3.57 -0.43 23.19
C ASN A 184 -4.27 0.82 22.66
N ALA A 185 -5.61 0.75 22.48
CA ALA A 185 -6.42 1.91 22.09
C ALA A 185 -6.43 2.98 23.18
N SER A 186 -6.52 2.60 24.46
CA SER A 186 -6.47 3.55 25.57
C SER A 186 -5.15 4.29 25.65
N LEU A 187 -4.02 3.61 25.41
CA LEU A 187 -2.70 4.22 25.35
C LEU A 187 -2.57 5.18 24.17
N ALA A 188 -3.08 4.79 23.00
CA ALA A 188 -3.10 5.64 21.82
C ALA A 188 -3.97 6.89 22.03
N VAL A 189 -5.16 6.75 22.61
CA VAL A 189 -6.06 7.86 22.96
C VAL A 189 -5.40 8.80 23.96
N ALA A 190 -4.79 8.27 25.02
CA ALA A 190 -4.11 9.08 26.03
C ALA A 190 -3.02 9.95 25.41
N CYS A 191 -2.17 9.35 24.59
CA CYS A 191 -1.13 10.09 23.90
C CYS A 191 -1.69 11.09 22.87
N ALA A 192 -2.74 10.74 22.13
CA ALA A 192 -3.36 11.63 21.15
C ALA A 192 -3.94 12.91 21.80
N LYS A 193 -4.45 12.81 23.02
CA LYS A 193 -4.96 13.96 23.79
C LYS A 193 -3.86 14.97 24.14
N GLU A 194 -2.63 14.55 24.35
CA GLU A 194 -1.48 15.46 24.56
C GLU A 194 -1.14 16.28 23.32
N PHE A 195 -1.59 15.87 22.17
CA PHE A 195 -1.49 16.62 20.92
C PHE A 195 -2.78 17.39 20.57
N ASP A 196 -3.58 17.76 21.56
CA ASP A 196 -4.80 18.55 21.40
C ASP A 196 -5.80 17.97 20.38
N LEU A 197 -5.90 16.64 20.29
CA LEU A 197 -6.98 16.02 19.54
C LEU A 197 -8.27 16.07 20.33
N GLY A 198 -9.34 16.59 19.73
CA GLY A 198 -10.64 16.76 20.36
C GLY A 198 -11.34 15.43 20.65
N ASP A 199 -12.14 15.39 21.73
CA ASP A 199 -12.89 14.19 22.12
C ASP A 199 -13.81 13.66 21.02
N ALA A 200 -14.43 14.53 20.23
CA ALA A 200 -15.29 14.17 19.11
C ALA A 200 -14.49 13.51 17.98
N GLU A 201 -13.35 14.10 17.61
CA GLU A 201 -12.45 13.57 16.57
C GLU A 201 -11.91 12.18 16.97
N ILE A 202 -11.48 12.03 18.23
CA ILE A 202 -11.00 10.74 18.73
C ILE A 202 -12.09 9.66 18.62
N LYS A 203 -13.33 9.96 19.03
CA LYS A 203 -14.46 9.00 18.98
C LYS A 203 -14.80 8.59 17.56
N GLU A 204 -14.84 9.54 16.63
CA GLU A 204 -15.09 9.31 15.22
C GLU A 204 -14.04 8.36 14.62
N HIS A 205 -12.75 8.67 14.83
CA HIS A 205 -11.67 7.90 14.23
C HIS A 205 -11.38 6.56 14.92
N LEU A 206 -11.76 6.39 16.20
CA LEU A 206 -11.72 5.07 16.86
C LEU A 206 -12.66 4.06 16.19
N ALA A 207 -13.78 4.53 15.66
CA ALA A 207 -14.73 3.68 14.92
C ALA A 207 -14.14 3.22 13.56
N ASP A 208 -13.15 3.92 13.03
CA ASP A 208 -12.54 3.63 11.74
C ASP A 208 -11.21 2.87 11.83
N LEU A 209 -10.70 2.66 13.05
CA LEU A 209 -9.46 1.88 13.23
C LEU A 209 -9.63 0.46 12.68
N ASP A 210 -8.61 0.02 11.95
CA ASP A 210 -8.51 -1.35 11.45
C ASP A 210 -7.52 -2.17 12.27
N ARG A 211 -7.69 -3.51 12.28
CA ARG A 211 -6.69 -4.40 12.82
C ARG A 211 -5.42 -4.32 11.98
N VAL A 212 -4.28 -4.34 12.66
CA VAL A 212 -2.98 -4.37 11.99
C VAL A 212 -2.81 -5.73 11.32
N ALA A 213 -2.43 -5.73 10.04
CA ALA A 213 -2.23 -6.93 9.27
C ALA A 213 -1.32 -7.95 9.98
N LEU A 214 -1.62 -9.22 9.87
CA LEU A 214 -0.91 -10.36 10.49
C LEU A 214 -0.88 -10.36 12.04
N ARG A 215 -1.68 -9.51 12.71
CA ARG A 215 -1.77 -9.41 14.17
C ARG A 215 -3.22 -9.51 14.63
N MET A 216 -3.66 -10.75 14.86
CA MET A 216 -5.07 -11.09 15.16
C MET A 216 -6.06 -10.49 14.13
N GLU A 217 -5.61 -10.31 12.89
CA GLU A 217 -6.47 -9.92 11.78
C GLU A 217 -7.56 -10.99 11.59
N THR A 218 -8.83 -10.56 11.58
CA THR A 218 -9.96 -11.50 11.57
C THR A 218 -10.79 -11.28 10.31
N PHE A 219 -11.07 -12.36 9.58
CA PHE A 219 -11.90 -12.34 8.38
C PHE A 219 -12.74 -13.63 8.23
N ASP A 220 -13.77 -13.55 7.41
CA ASP A 220 -14.60 -14.70 7.09
C ASP A 220 -13.80 -15.74 6.32
N GLY A 221 -13.88 -16.98 6.76
CA GLY A 221 -13.29 -18.14 6.10
C GLY A 221 -14.30 -18.95 5.29
N ILE A 222 -13.79 -19.86 4.45
CA ILE A 222 -14.60 -20.81 3.71
C ILE A 222 -15.44 -21.67 4.67
N HIS A 223 -16.58 -22.19 4.20
CA HIS A 223 -17.47 -23.11 4.93
C HIS A 223 -17.98 -22.57 6.28
N ASN A 224 -18.31 -21.26 6.35
CA ASN A 224 -18.80 -20.60 7.57
C ASN A 224 -17.78 -20.60 8.71
N SER A 225 -16.49 -20.67 8.40
CA SER A 225 -15.42 -20.50 9.37
C SER A 225 -15.11 -19.02 9.58
N THR A 226 -14.41 -18.71 10.67
CA THR A 226 -13.80 -17.40 10.92
C THR A 226 -12.31 -17.61 11.09
N ILE A 227 -11.50 -16.87 10.34
CA ILE A 227 -10.05 -17.01 10.36
C ILE A 227 -9.45 -15.87 11.18
N ILE A 228 -8.58 -16.21 12.12
CA ILE A 228 -7.73 -15.28 12.87
C ILE A 228 -6.32 -15.45 12.32
N ASN A 229 -5.85 -14.46 11.58
CA ASN A 229 -4.50 -14.41 11.03
C ASN A 229 -3.59 -13.68 12.02
N ASP A 230 -2.75 -14.43 12.74
CA ASP A 230 -1.77 -13.91 13.68
C ASP A 230 -0.40 -14.52 13.43
N THR A 231 0.08 -14.36 12.20
CA THR A 231 1.24 -15.06 11.63
C THR A 231 2.52 -14.24 11.72
N TYR A 232 2.53 -13.13 12.44
CA TYR A 232 3.70 -12.26 12.53
C TYR A 232 4.82 -12.85 13.38
N ASN A 233 4.49 -13.41 14.55
CA ASN A 233 5.44 -14.03 15.48
C ASN A 233 4.84 -15.27 16.16
N LEU A 234 5.72 -16.05 16.79
CA LEU A 234 5.36 -17.27 17.49
C LEU A 234 5.93 -17.26 18.92
N ASP A 235 5.80 -16.12 19.64
CA ASP A 235 6.09 -16.08 21.08
C ASP A 235 4.90 -16.58 21.91
N LEU A 236 5.18 -17.13 23.10
CA LEU A 236 4.17 -17.79 23.94
C LEU A 236 3.09 -16.83 24.47
N ASP A 237 3.45 -15.61 24.85
CA ASP A 237 2.47 -14.65 25.42
C ASP A 237 1.53 -14.14 24.34
N ALA A 238 2.07 -13.78 23.16
CA ALA A 238 1.25 -13.42 22.03
C ALA A 238 0.37 -14.59 21.57
N PHE A 239 0.87 -15.83 21.67
CA PHE A 239 0.09 -17.00 21.32
C PHE A 239 -1.05 -17.23 22.34
N ARG A 240 -0.77 -17.13 23.63
CA ARG A 240 -1.79 -17.19 24.70
C ARG A 240 -2.90 -16.17 24.46
N SER A 241 -2.53 -14.94 24.18
CA SER A 241 -3.48 -13.84 23.89
C SER A 241 -4.36 -14.14 22.67
N SER A 242 -3.79 -14.76 21.64
CA SER A 242 -4.55 -15.15 20.44
C SER A 242 -5.53 -16.28 20.73
N LEU A 243 -5.16 -17.22 21.62
CA LEU A 243 -6.04 -18.32 22.07
C LEU A 243 -7.18 -17.82 22.95
N GLU A 244 -6.92 -16.85 23.85
CA GLU A 244 -7.93 -16.17 24.66
C GLU A 244 -8.92 -15.43 23.77
N TYR A 245 -8.43 -14.70 22.78
CA TYR A 245 -9.29 -14.05 21.80
C TYR A 245 -10.11 -15.05 20.99
N GLN A 246 -9.49 -16.11 20.48
CA GLN A 246 -10.19 -17.19 19.78
C GLN A 246 -11.33 -17.77 20.66
N LEU A 247 -11.05 -18.03 21.95
CA LEU A 247 -12.04 -18.54 22.91
C LEU A 247 -13.20 -17.55 23.08
N SER A 248 -12.92 -16.26 23.21
CA SER A 248 -13.93 -15.21 23.45
C SER A 248 -14.94 -15.10 22.29
N ILE A 249 -14.51 -15.34 21.04
CA ILE A 249 -15.36 -15.24 19.85
C ILE A 249 -15.96 -16.58 19.40
N ALA A 250 -15.59 -17.69 20.01
CA ALA A 250 -15.97 -19.04 19.57
C ALA A 250 -17.49 -19.27 19.53
N LYS A 251 -18.25 -18.78 20.51
CA LYS A 251 -19.73 -18.79 20.57
C LYS A 251 -20.36 -20.12 20.08
N GLY A 252 -19.76 -21.26 20.46
CA GLY A 252 -20.24 -22.61 20.11
C GLY A 252 -19.77 -23.14 18.74
N LYS A 253 -18.89 -22.43 18.04
CA LYS A 253 -18.17 -22.98 16.88
C LYS A 253 -16.98 -23.84 17.34
N ASP A 254 -16.58 -24.79 16.52
CA ASP A 254 -15.35 -25.56 16.74
C ASP A 254 -14.12 -24.65 16.73
N ARG A 255 -13.13 -24.99 17.56
CA ARG A 255 -11.88 -24.22 17.62
C ARG A 255 -10.76 -25.04 16.97
N VAL A 256 -10.07 -24.41 16.05
CA VAL A 256 -8.93 -25.00 15.32
C VAL A 256 -7.74 -24.06 15.45
N VAL A 257 -6.56 -24.63 15.70
CA VAL A 257 -5.31 -23.88 15.72
C VAL A 257 -4.33 -24.51 14.76
N ILE A 258 -3.77 -23.69 13.90
CA ILE A 258 -2.76 -24.05 12.92
C ILE A 258 -1.48 -23.33 13.29
N VAL A 259 -0.44 -24.10 13.62
CA VAL A 259 0.85 -23.56 14.05
C VAL A 259 1.92 -23.89 13.01
N GLY A 260 2.44 -22.87 12.35
CA GLY A 260 3.63 -23.01 11.49
C GLY A 260 4.90 -23.04 12.35
N THR A 261 5.61 -24.16 12.38
CA THR A 261 6.87 -24.32 13.13
C THR A 261 7.80 -25.32 12.45
N ASP A 262 9.09 -25.02 12.50
CA ASP A 262 10.18 -25.81 11.96
C ASP A 262 11.01 -26.50 13.06
N GLY A 263 10.51 -26.54 14.30
CA GLY A 263 11.25 -26.99 15.46
C GLY A 263 10.41 -27.70 16.51
N ASP A 264 10.91 -27.70 17.74
CA ASP A 264 10.26 -28.33 18.90
C ASP A 264 8.90 -27.74 19.20
N THR A 265 7.86 -28.56 19.26
CA THR A 265 6.47 -28.23 19.51
C THR A 265 6.09 -28.28 20.99
N SER A 266 6.90 -28.88 21.85
CA SER A 266 6.54 -29.24 23.23
C SER A 266 6.03 -28.07 24.09
N LYS A 267 6.66 -26.89 23.95
CA LYS A 267 6.24 -25.67 24.66
C LYS A 267 4.89 -25.15 24.19
N PHE A 268 4.55 -25.33 22.91
CA PHE A 268 3.25 -24.94 22.36
C PHE A 268 2.17 -25.93 22.75
N GLU A 269 2.47 -27.22 22.75
CA GLU A 269 1.55 -28.28 23.20
C GLU A 269 1.14 -28.08 24.66
N THR A 270 2.08 -27.71 25.52
CA THR A 270 1.79 -27.37 26.92
C THR A 270 0.82 -26.20 27.03
N LEU A 271 1.04 -25.11 26.28
CA LEU A 271 0.15 -23.97 26.26
C LEU A 271 -1.23 -24.34 25.70
N LEU A 272 -1.30 -25.08 24.60
CA LEU A 272 -2.53 -25.48 23.94
C LEU A 272 -3.41 -26.36 24.82
N SER A 273 -2.81 -27.21 25.65
CA SER A 273 -3.55 -28.08 26.59
C SER A 273 -4.38 -27.30 27.64
N GLU A 274 -3.99 -26.07 27.94
CA GLU A 274 -4.77 -25.18 28.84
C GLU A 274 -6.09 -24.68 28.23
N PHE A 275 -6.22 -24.77 26.90
CA PHE A 275 -7.32 -24.22 26.12
C PHE A 275 -8.27 -25.26 25.49
N GLU A 276 -8.15 -26.52 25.85
CA GLU A 276 -9.02 -27.58 25.33
C GLU A 276 -10.53 -27.33 25.60
N PRO A 277 -11.47 -27.79 24.73
CA PRO A 277 -11.21 -28.61 23.54
C PRO A 277 -10.81 -27.75 22.32
N ILE A 278 -9.75 -28.19 21.63
CA ILE A 278 -9.21 -27.50 20.47
C ILE A 278 -8.57 -28.50 19.52
N GLN A 279 -8.80 -28.36 18.20
CA GLN A 279 -8.10 -29.15 17.20
C GLN A 279 -6.80 -28.44 16.81
N VAL A 280 -5.67 -29.14 16.84
CA VAL A 280 -4.36 -28.55 16.59
C VAL A 280 -3.68 -29.20 15.40
N HIS A 281 -3.12 -28.40 14.50
CA HIS A 281 -2.32 -28.81 13.35
C HIS A 281 -0.98 -28.09 13.38
N PHE A 282 0.12 -28.84 13.42
CA PHE A 282 1.46 -28.31 13.24
C PHE A 282 1.89 -28.48 11.79
N LEU A 283 2.35 -27.40 11.16
CA LEU A 283 2.78 -27.39 9.77
C LEU A 283 4.24 -26.90 9.67
N ASP A 284 5.01 -27.54 8.80
CA ASP A 284 6.38 -27.17 8.46
C ASP A 284 6.47 -26.22 7.25
N SER A 285 5.36 -26.05 6.52
CA SER A 285 5.25 -25.16 5.36
C SER A 285 3.84 -24.61 5.20
N ALA A 286 3.73 -23.38 4.74
CA ALA A 286 2.47 -22.77 4.34
C ALA A 286 1.85 -23.41 3.08
N GLU A 287 2.62 -24.16 2.31
CA GLU A 287 2.17 -24.81 1.07
C GLU A 287 1.46 -26.15 1.31
N ASN A 288 1.52 -26.69 2.52
CA ASN A 288 0.83 -27.95 2.88
C ASN A 288 -0.66 -27.87 2.58
N GLY A 289 -1.24 -29.03 2.25
CA GLY A 289 -2.64 -29.15 1.78
C GLY A 289 -3.63 -28.43 2.68
N ILE A 290 -4.63 -27.78 2.07
CA ILE A 290 -5.66 -27.06 2.82
C ILE A 290 -6.66 -28.07 3.36
N GLU A 291 -6.78 -28.17 4.70
CA GLU A 291 -7.90 -28.82 5.33
C GLU A 291 -9.13 -27.89 5.33
N SER A 292 -10.29 -28.44 5.09
CA SER A 292 -11.55 -27.69 5.09
C SER A 292 -12.15 -27.71 6.48
N PHE A 293 -12.19 -26.57 7.16
CA PHE A 293 -12.77 -26.40 8.48
C PHE A 293 -14.19 -25.84 8.37
N LYS A 294 -15.20 -26.62 8.75
CA LYS A 294 -16.60 -26.22 8.69
C LYS A 294 -17.05 -25.64 10.03
N ASN A 295 -17.73 -24.49 10.02
CA ASN A 295 -18.32 -23.84 11.19
C ASN A 295 -17.30 -23.70 12.36
N ALA A 296 -16.07 -23.32 12.06
CA ALA A 296 -14.96 -23.25 13.02
C ALA A 296 -14.40 -21.85 13.14
N ILE A 297 -13.74 -21.57 14.28
CA ILE A 297 -12.82 -20.43 14.45
C ILE A 297 -11.41 -20.96 14.30
N VAL A 298 -10.74 -20.57 13.22
CA VAL A 298 -9.40 -21.06 12.87
C VAL A 298 -8.36 -19.97 13.20
N LEU A 299 -7.51 -20.23 14.17
CA LEU A 299 -6.35 -19.41 14.46
C LEU A 299 -5.15 -19.92 13.68
N VAL A 300 -4.56 -19.09 12.83
CA VAL A 300 -3.30 -19.39 12.13
C VAL A 300 -2.18 -18.60 12.78
N LYS A 301 -1.18 -19.28 13.28
CA LYS A 301 -0.02 -18.76 14.00
C LYS A 301 1.27 -19.26 13.36
N GLY A 302 2.33 -18.46 13.35
CA GLY A 302 3.61 -18.92 12.81
C GLY A 302 4.72 -17.90 12.93
N LYS A 303 5.97 -18.34 12.70
CA LYS A 303 7.11 -17.44 12.56
C LYS A 303 7.03 -16.69 11.24
N ARG A 304 7.50 -15.44 11.20
CA ARG A 304 7.54 -14.62 9.99
C ARG A 304 8.23 -15.31 8.80
N SER A 305 9.31 -16.07 9.07
CA SER A 305 10.06 -16.81 8.05
C SER A 305 9.26 -17.90 7.35
N MET A 306 8.16 -18.37 7.95
CA MET A 306 7.33 -19.44 7.40
C MET A 306 6.18 -18.96 6.52
N GLN A 307 5.95 -17.66 6.45
CA GLN A 307 4.93 -17.02 5.62
C GLN A 307 3.53 -17.67 5.76
N MET A 308 3.15 -18.02 7.00
CA MET A 308 1.89 -18.70 7.30
C MET A 308 0.65 -17.86 6.97
N GLU A 309 0.82 -16.57 6.72
CA GLU A 309 -0.22 -15.69 6.15
C GLU A 309 -0.77 -16.22 4.81
N HIS A 310 0.07 -16.83 3.98
CA HIS A 310 -0.41 -17.43 2.73
C HIS A 310 -1.39 -18.58 3.01
N TYR A 311 -1.15 -19.36 4.07
CA TYR A 311 -2.10 -20.39 4.50
C TYR A 311 -3.42 -19.77 4.98
N ALA A 312 -3.36 -18.74 5.84
CA ALA A 312 -4.53 -18.04 6.34
C ALA A 312 -5.36 -17.42 5.21
N LEU A 313 -4.72 -16.77 4.23
CA LEU A 313 -5.38 -16.17 3.08
C LEU A 313 -6.07 -17.20 2.17
N ARG A 314 -5.54 -18.43 2.05
CA ARG A 314 -6.19 -19.51 1.30
C ARG A 314 -7.49 -19.99 1.98
N LEU A 315 -7.59 -19.87 3.31
CA LEU A 315 -8.80 -20.20 4.07
C LEU A 315 -9.85 -19.07 4.01
N ARG A 316 -9.52 -17.88 3.53
CA ARG A 316 -10.41 -16.74 3.48
C ARG A 316 -11.63 -17.02 2.60
N ALA A 317 -12.84 -16.71 3.10
CA ALA A 317 -14.04 -16.75 2.30
C ALA A 317 -13.96 -15.72 1.18
N LYS A 318 -13.82 -16.20 -0.03
CA LYS A 318 -13.90 -15.36 -1.21
C LYS A 318 -15.38 -15.09 -1.45
N LYS A 319 -15.82 -13.85 -1.28
CA LYS A 319 -17.20 -13.43 -1.65
C LYS A 319 -17.44 -13.62 -3.14
N HIS A 320 -16.36 -13.58 -3.93
CA HIS A 320 -16.29 -13.96 -5.34
C HIS A 320 -15.07 -14.87 -5.57
N GLN A 321 -15.24 -15.91 -6.36
CA GLN A 321 -14.13 -16.81 -6.75
C GLN A 321 -13.14 -16.12 -7.69
N THR A 322 -13.55 -14.98 -8.30
CA THR A 322 -12.72 -14.17 -9.20
C THR A 322 -12.18 -12.95 -8.44
N TYR A 323 -10.86 -12.77 -8.41
CA TYR A 323 -10.21 -11.70 -7.68
C TYR A 323 -8.88 -11.28 -8.36
N VAL A 324 -8.44 -10.06 -8.06
CA VAL A 324 -7.16 -9.52 -8.51
C VAL A 324 -6.25 -9.35 -7.30
N GLU A 325 -5.03 -9.84 -7.39
CA GLU A 325 -3.97 -9.58 -6.42
C GLU A 325 -3.11 -8.42 -6.90
N ILE A 326 -2.85 -7.48 -5.99
CA ILE A 326 -1.99 -6.33 -6.21
C ILE A 326 -0.80 -6.47 -5.26
N ASP A 327 0.37 -6.73 -5.82
CA ASP A 327 1.63 -6.82 -5.07
C ASP A 327 2.21 -5.42 -4.83
N LEU A 328 2.04 -4.92 -3.62
CA LEU A 328 2.54 -3.60 -3.21
C LEU A 328 4.07 -3.57 -3.10
N ASN A 329 4.73 -4.70 -2.84
CA ASN A 329 6.20 -4.77 -2.83
C ASN A 329 6.76 -4.66 -4.24
N ALA A 330 6.11 -5.30 -5.21
CA ALA A 330 6.45 -5.14 -6.63
C ALA A 330 6.27 -3.68 -7.06
N ILE A 331 5.18 -3.00 -6.67
CA ILE A 331 4.98 -1.56 -6.89
C ILE A 331 6.14 -0.74 -6.33
N LYS A 332 6.52 -0.96 -5.05
CA LYS A 332 7.63 -0.26 -4.40
C LYS A 332 8.97 -0.52 -5.10
N SER A 333 9.23 -1.77 -5.45
CA SER A 333 10.44 -2.18 -6.18
C SER A 333 10.54 -1.48 -7.54
N ASN A 334 9.45 -1.47 -8.30
CA ASN A 334 9.38 -0.80 -9.59
C ASN A 334 9.58 0.72 -9.46
N ILE A 335 8.93 1.39 -8.50
CA ILE A 335 9.14 2.82 -8.25
C ILE A 335 10.61 3.08 -7.89
N SER A 336 11.22 2.23 -7.06
CA SER A 336 12.63 2.34 -6.68
C SER A 336 13.55 2.16 -7.88
N PHE A 337 13.23 1.23 -8.81
CA PHE A 337 13.94 1.08 -10.06
C PHE A 337 13.92 2.37 -10.90
N PHE A 338 12.74 2.98 -11.07
CA PHE A 338 12.63 4.26 -11.78
C PHE A 338 13.39 5.38 -11.05
N LYS A 339 13.29 5.46 -9.71
CA LYS A 339 14.01 6.45 -8.91
C LYS A 339 15.53 6.39 -9.10
N GLN A 340 16.09 5.18 -9.24
CA GLN A 340 17.52 4.98 -9.52
C GLN A 340 17.96 5.48 -10.92
N LYS A 341 17.02 5.69 -11.84
CA LYS A 341 17.31 6.24 -13.19
C LYS A 341 17.20 7.77 -13.23
N LEU A 342 16.75 8.39 -12.15
CA LEU A 342 16.52 9.82 -12.05
C LEU A 342 17.63 10.52 -11.26
N PRO A 343 17.95 11.78 -11.56
CA PRO A 343 18.67 12.64 -10.62
C PRO A 343 17.96 12.73 -9.28
N ASP A 344 18.69 12.84 -8.18
CA ASP A 344 18.14 12.91 -6.81
C ASP A 344 17.14 14.07 -6.61
N THR A 345 17.29 15.15 -7.38
CA THR A 345 16.42 16.32 -7.33
C THR A 345 15.12 16.16 -8.12
N THR A 346 15.01 15.12 -8.97
CA THR A 346 13.84 14.92 -9.83
C THR A 346 12.70 14.27 -9.05
N LYS A 347 11.55 14.94 -9.01
CA LYS A 347 10.35 14.46 -8.33
C LYS A 347 9.61 13.39 -9.16
N ILE A 348 8.89 12.51 -8.47
CA ILE A 348 8.00 11.53 -9.10
C ILE A 348 6.55 11.92 -8.82
N LEU A 349 5.77 12.09 -9.88
CA LEU A 349 4.32 12.14 -9.87
C LEU A 349 3.77 10.77 -10.27
N ALA A 350 3.14 10.06 -9.33
CA ALA A 350 2.51 8.78 -9.61
C ALA A 350 1.09 8.96 -10.16
N MET A 351 0.81 8.30 -11.28
CA MET A 351 -0.51 8.36 -11.92
C MET A 351 -1.47 7.36 -11.28
N VAL A 352 -2.52 7.84 -10.63
CA VAL A 352 -3.55 7.03 -9.95
C VAL A 352 -4.93 7.16 -10.59
N LYS A 353 -5.02 7.74 -11.78
CA LYS A 353 -6.26 7.87 -12.55
C LYS A 353 -6.86 6.52 -12.93
N ALA A 354 -8.14 6.50 -13.29
CA ALA A 354 -8.91 5.30 -13.65
C ALA A 354 -8.84 4.24 -12.54
N SER A 355 -9.15 4.65 -11.30
CA SER A 355 -9.04 3.80 -10.11
C SER A 355 -7.65 3.18 -9.97
N SER A 356 -6.59 4.00 -10.12
CA SER A 356 -5.18 3.56 -10.11
C SER A 356 -4.92 2.42 -11.10
N TYR A 357 -5.27 2.65 -12.37
CA TYR A 357 -5.20 1.65 -13.45
C TYR A 357 -5.97 0.36 -13.10
N GLY A 358 -7.13 0.50 -12.46
CA GLY A 358 -7.96 -0.64 -12.05
C GLY A 358 -7.54 -1.31 -10.75
N SER A 359 -6.45 -0.87 -10.12
CA SER A 359 -5.91 -1.48 -8.88
C SER A 359 -6.57 -0.97 -7.59
N GLY A 360 -7.51 -0.01 -7.67
CA GLY A 360 -8.16 0.61 -6.51
C GLY A 360 -7.45 1.89 -6.05
N ILE A 361 -8.16 3.03 -6.14
CA ILE A 361 -7.56 4.35 -5.90
C ILE A 361 -7.25 4.58 -4.42
N GLU A 362 -8.11 4.07 -3.52
CA GLU A 362 -7.99 4.29 -2.08
C GLU A 362 -6.69 3.69 -1.51
N GLN A 363 -6.54 2.38 -1.62
CA GLN A 363 -5.38 1.68 -1.07
C GLN A 363 -4.08 2.10 -1.77
N MET A 364 -4.14 2.28 -3.09
CA MET A 364 -2.97 2.73 -3.86
C MET A 364 -2.57 4.15 -3.51
N GLY A 365 -3.53 5.08 -3.33
CA GLY A 365 -3.25 6.46 -2.95
C GLY A 365 -2.56 6.57 -1.59
N GLN A 366 -3.10 5.90 -0.57
CA GLN A 366 -2.49 5.84 0.76
C GLN A 366 -1.11 5.17 0.74
N TYR A 367 -0.98 4.08 -0.03
CA TYR A 367 0.29 3.38 -0.15
C TYR A 367 1.37 4.24 -0.79
N LEU A 368 1.08 4.89 -1.91
CA LEU A 368 2.02 5.74 -2.64
C LEU A 368 2.46 6.95 -1.81
N GLU A 369 1.53 7.58 -1.06
CA GLU A 369 1.87 8.62 -0.10
C GLU A 369 2.82 8.11 0.99
N ARG A 370 2.51 6.95 1.59
CA ARG A 370 3.33 6.32 2.64
C ARG A 370 4.75 6.00 2.20
N ILE A 371 4.95 5.58 0.94
CA ILE A 371 6.29 5.31 0.40
C ILE A 371 7.00 6.56 -0.15
N GLY A 372 6.42 7.75 0.06
CA GLY A 372 7.07 9.03 -0.19
C GLY A 372 7.09 9.46 -1.65
N VAL A 373 6.04 9.15 -2.42
CA VAL A 373 5.86 9.72 -3.76
C VAL A 373 5.51 11.21 -3.64
N ASN A 374 6.13 12.07 -4.46
CA ASN A 374 6.03 13.52 -4.31
C ASN A 374 4.66 14.11 -4.70
N TYR A 375 4.03 13.54 -5.72
CA TYR A 375 2.75 13.99 -6.28
C TYR A 375 1.89 12.81 -6.70
N LEU A 376 0.58 12.98 -6.65
CA LEU A 376 -0.37 12.06 -7.28
C LEU A 376 -1.03 12.77 -8.48
N GLY A 377 -1.33 12.00 -9.53
CA GLY A 377 -2.00 12.52 -10.72
C GLY A 377 -3.28 11.76 -11.01
N VAL A 378 -4.40 12.47 -11.04
CA VAL A 378 -5.74 11.95 -11.36
C VAL A 378 -6.24 12.49 -12.69
N ALA A 379 -7.28 11.88 -13.26
CA ALA A 379 -7.88 12.38 -14.49
C ALA A 379 -8.87 13.51 -14.19
N TYR A 380 -9.75 13.32 -13.23
CA TYR A 380 -10.86 14.22 -12.89
C TYR A 380 -10.87 14.59 -11.41
N ALA A 381 -11.63 15.62 -11.03
CA ALA A 381 -11.70 16.14 -9.67
C ALA A 381 -12.28 15.10 -8.68
N ASP A 382 -13.28 14.34 -9.10
CA ASP A 382 -13.93 13.29 -8.28
C ASP A 382 -12.95 12.23 -7.79
N GLU A 383 -11.99 11.79 -8.63
CA GLU A 383 -10.91 10.88 -8.21
C GLU A 383 -10.02 11.52 -7.13
N GLY A 384 -9.73 12.82 -7.25
CA GLY A 384 -8.98 13.58 -6.26
C GLY A 384 -9.75 13.73 -4.93
N VAL A 385 -11.05 13.96 -5.00
CA VAL A 385 -11.95 14.01 -3.83
C VAL A 385 -11.98 12.67 -3.12
N GLU A 386 -12.05 11.54 -3.85
CA GLU A 386 -11.97 10.21 -3.29
C GLU A 386 -10.68 10.01 -2.47
N LEU A 387 -9.53 10.43 -3.02
CA LEU A 387 -8.24 10.40 -2.31
C LEU A 387 -8.24 11.29 -1.05
N ARG A 388 -8.81 12.49 -1.11
CA ARG A 388 -8.88 13.37 0.06
C ARG A 388 -9.77 12.82 1.17
N ARG A 389 -10.90 12.18 0.83
CA ARG A 389 -11.82 11.56 1.81
C ARG A 389 -11.16 10.46 2.63
N ILE A 390 -10.20 9.75 2.05
CA ILE A 390 -9.43 8.71 2.76
C ILE A 390 -8.17 9.25 3.44
N GLY A 391 -7.99 10.57 3.51
CA GLY A 391 -6.93 11.23 4.26
C GLY A 391 -5.62 11.46 3.53
N VAL A 392 -5.53 11.21 2.22
CA VAL A 392 -4.33 11.53 1.42
C VAL A 392 -4.08 13.03 1.41
N LYS A 393 -2.88 13.45 1.79
CA LYS A 393 -2.45 14.87 1.91
C LYS A 393 -1.48 15.30 0.81
N SER A 394 -0.83 14.36 0.13
CA SER A 394 0.08 14.65 -0.99
C SER A 394 -0.52 15.60 -2.02
N PRO A 395 0.25 16.46 -2.67
CA PRO A 395 -0.24 17.28 -3.77
C PRO A 395 -0.87 16.42 -4.87
N ILE A 396 -2.03 16.84 -5.37
CA ILE A 396 -2.79 16.12 -6.41
C ILE A 396 -2.98 17.02 -7.62
N LEU A 397 -2.45 16.56 -8.77
CA LEU A 397 -2.69 17.18 -10.07
C LEU A 397 -3.94 16.58 -10.71
N VAL A 398 -4.94 17.41 -11.04
CA VAL A 398 -6.12 17.03 -11.84
C VAL A 398 -5.85 17.36 -13.31
N MET A 399 -5.72 16.32 -14.15
CA MET A 399 -5.24 16.49 -15.55
C MET A 399 -6.31 16.99 -16.53
N ASN A 400 -7.58 16.67 -16.28
CA ASN A 400 -8.74 17.10 -17.07
C ASN A 400 -9.70 17.86 -16.15
N SER A 401 -9.32 19.10 -15.82
CA SER A 401 -10.13 19.97 -14.97
C SER A 401 -11.25 20.57 -15.79
N GLU A 402 -12.47 20.13 -15.57
CA GLU A 402 -13.66 20.68 -16.18
C GLU A 402 -14.28 21.74 -15.26
N GLU A 403 -15.05 22.67 -15.84
CA GLU A 403 -15.70 23.78 -15.10
C GLU A 403 -16.54 23.25 -13.92
N TYR A 404 -17.26 22.17 -14.10
CA TYR A 404 -18.09 21.54 -13.07
C TYR A 404 -17.29 20.94 -11.89
N GLY A 405 -16.00 20.74 -12.06
CA GLY A 405 -15.10 20.22 -11.01
C GLY A 405 -14.24 21.31 -10.36
N PHE A 406 -14.43 22.60 -10.67
CA PHE A 406 -13.61 23.67 -10.10
C PHE A 406 -13.89 23.89 -8.62
N GLU A 407 -15.15 23.81 -8.22
CA GLU A 407 -15.55 23.92 -6.82
C GLU A 407 -14.90 22.79 -5.99
N GLU A 408 -14.99 21.55 -6.44
CA GLU A 408 -14.34 20.39 -5.78
C GLU A 408 -12.83 20.54 -5.72
N CYS A 409 -12.19 21.05 -6.80
CA CYS A 409 -10.76 21.32 -6.78
C CYS A 409 -10.41 22.29 -5.64
N ILE A 410 -11.16 23.37 -5.48
CA ILE A 410 -10.88 24.41 -4.49
C ILE A 410 -11.17 23.90 -3.07
N GLN A 411 -12.31 23.27 -2.85
CA GLN A 411 -12.74 22.78 -1.53
C GLN A 411 -11.82 21.66 -1.00
N HIS A 412 -11.29 20.84 -1.90
CA HIS A 412 -10.45 19.70 -1.55
C HIS A 412 -8.95 19.92 -1.82
N ASN A 413 -8.51 21.16 -2.08
CA ASN A 413 -7.11 21.50 -2.36
C ASN A 413 -6.48 20.59 -3.44
N LEU A 414 -7.14 20.50 -4.60
CA LEU A 414 -6.65 19.79 -5.79
C LEU A 414 -6.14 20.81 -6.80
N ALA A 415 -4.97 20.61 -7.35
CA ALA A 415 -4.35 21.54 -8.29
C ALA A 415 -4.79 21.22 -9.74
N PRO A 416 -5.59 22.09 -10.39
CA PRO A 416 -6.10 21.84 -11.73
C PRO A 416 -5.05 22.08 -12.81
N CYS A 417 -5.13 21.29 -13.87
CA CYS A 417 -4.46 21.56 -15.12
C CYS A 417 -5.22 22.59 -15.94
N ILE A 418 -4.54 23.65 -16.32
CA ILE A 418 -5.05 24.73 -17.18
C ILE A 418 -4.43 24.59 -18.57
N TYR A 419 -5.26 24.57 -19.61
CA TYR A 419 -4.87 24.34 -20.99
C TYR A 419 -5.49 25.34 -22.00
N SER A 420 -6.25 26.33 -21.53
CA SER A 420 -6.77 27.42 -22.35
C SER A 420 -7.04 28.67 -21.51
N THR A 421 -7.02 29.86 -22.15
CA THR A 421 -7.35 31.14 -21.50
C THR A 421 -8.78 31.19 -20.99
N THR A 422 -9.72 30.62 -21.75
CA THR A 422 -11.14 30.51 -21.34
C THR A 422 -11.31 29.70 -20.05
N GLN A 423 -10.58 28.58 -19.92
CA GLN A 423 -10.63 27.78 -18.71
C GLN A 423 -10.00 28.54 -17.52
N LEU A 424 -8.87 29.24 -17.75
CA LEU A 424 -8.22 30.05 -16.72
C LEU A 424 -9.17 31.14 -16.19
N ASP A 425 -9.82 31.90 -17.09
CA ASP A 425 -10.78 32.93 -16.72
C ASP A 425 -11.92 32.42 -15.84
N LYS A 426 -12.47 31.25 -16.20
CA LYS A 426 -13.54 30.61 -15.42
C LYS A 426 -13.04 30.13 -14.06
N PHE A 427 -11.85 29.56 -14.00
CA PHE A 427 -11.27 29.08 -12.74
C PHE A 427 -10.96 30.27 -11.79
N VAL A 428 -10.40 31.35 -12.31
CA VAL A 428 -10.13 32.57 -11.54
C VAL A 428 -11.43 33.17 -10.99
N LYS A 429 -12.50 33.22 -11.77
CA LYS A 429 -13.82 33.66 -11.28
C LYS A 429 -14.32 32.82 -10.11
N GLN A 430 -14.14 31.50 -10.19
CA GLN A 430 -14.49 30.61 -9.08
C GLN A 430 -13.61 30.87 -7.85
N LEU A 431 -12.29 31.06 -8.01
CA LEU A 431 -11.39 31.42 -6.91
C LEU A 431 -11.79 32.75 -6.22
N ILE A 432 -12.15 33.76 -7.00
CA ILE A 432 -12.64 35.05 -6.46
C ILE A 432 -13.92 34.84 -5.67
N TYR A 433 -14.85 34.04 -6.18
CA TYR A 433 -16.10 33.71 -5.49
C TYR A 433 -15.84 33.00 -4.16
N GLU A 434 -14.89 32.07 -4.11
CA GLU A 434 -14.46 31.30 -2.90
C GLU A 434 -13.50 32.11 -2.00
N GLY A 435 -13.09 33.33 -2.39
CA GLY A 435 -12.14 34.15 -1.63
C GLY A 435 -10.74 33.57 -1.54
N LYS A 436 -10.29 32.80 -2.54
CA LYS A 436 -8.97 32.17 -2.59
C LYS A 436 -8.00 32.99 -3.43
N SER A 437 -6.72 32.96 -3.02
CA SER A 437 -5.63 33.62 -3.75
C SER A 437 -4.38 32.72 -3.72
N TYR A 438 -3.45 32.96 -4.65
CA TYR A 438 -2.23 32.20 -4.80
C TYR A 438 -2.46 30.69 -4.98
N TYR A 439 -3.57 30.32 -5.60
CA TYR A 439 -3.96 28.92 -5.77
C TYR A 439 -3.05 28.22 -6.80
N PRO A 440 -2.51 27.01 -6.48
CA PRO A 440 -1.59 26.30 -7.37
C PRO A 440 -2.34 25.78 -8.60
N ILE A 441 -1.78 26.06 -9.78
CA ILE A 441 -2.27 25.54 -11.06
C ILE A 441 -1.12 24.91 -11.86
N HIS A 442 -1.44 23.95 -12.71
CA HIS A 442 -0.51 23.35 -13.64
C HIS A 442 -0.82 23.80 -15.07
N ILE A 443 0.17 24.32 -15.77
CA ILE A 443 -0.01 24.80 -17.15
C ILE A 443 0.41 23.68 -18.13
N LYS A 444 -0.47 23.36 -19.06
CA LYS A 444 -0.19 22.37 -20.10
C LYS A 444 0.16 23.05 -21.42
N ILE A 445 1.29 22.65 -21.99
CA ILE A 445 1.79 23.14 -23.27
C ILE A 445 1.54 22.08 -24.36
N GLU A 446 0.99 22.51 -25.50
CA GLU A 446 0.85 21.69 -26.69
C GLU A 446 2.19 21.68 -27.49
N THR A 447 2.76 20.50 -27.66
CA THR A 447 4.07 20.34 -28.30
C THR A 447 4.05 19.38 -29.49
N GLY A 448 2.87 18.96 -29.95
CA GLY A 448 2.74 18.06 -31.09
C GLY A 448 1.84 16.85 -30.87
N MET A 449 1.27 16.68 -29.68
CA MET A 449 0.29 15.61 -29.41
C MET A 449 -1.11 15.97 -29.92
N ASN A 450 -1.41 17.26 -30.08
CA ASN A 450 -2.68 17.78 -30.59
C ASN A 450 -3.92 17.29 -29.79
N ARG A 451 -3.82 17.32 -28.45
CA ARG A 451 -4.90 16.92 -27.55
C ARG A 451 -5.41 18.08 -26.70
N LEU A 452 -4.62 18.56 -25.75
CA LEU A 452 -4.90 19.71 -24.90
C LEU A 452 -3.59 20.48 -24.65
N GLY A 453 -3.67 21.79 -24.41
CA GLY A 453 -2.52 22.62 -24.04
C GLY A 453 -2.45 23.92 -24.83
N PHE A 454 -1.75 24.91 -24.27
CA PHE A 454 -1.46 26.19 -24.92
C PHE A 454 -0.45 26.00 -26.04
N LYS A 455 -0.73 26.56 -27.20
CA LYS A 455 0.26 26.69 -28.27
C LYS A 455 1.21 27.86 -27.94
N THR A 456 2.39 27.84 -28.52
CA THR A 456 3.42 28.86 -28.29
C THR A 456 2.90 30.28 -28.56
N VAL A 457 2.04 30.46 -29.56
CA VAL A 457 1.44 31.74 -29.92
C VAL A 457 0.43 32.27 -28.89
N GLU A 458 -0.05 31.46 -27.99
CA GLU A 458 -1.04 31.84 -26.95
C GLU A 458 -0.36 32.19 -25.61
N LEU A 459 0.97 32.02 -25.49
CA LEU A 459 1.69 32.20 -24.23
C LEU A 459 1.74 33.67 -23.77
N GLU A 460 1.78 34.64 -24.69
CA GLU A 460 1.73 36.06 -24.32
C GLU A 460 0.42 36.38 -23.60
N SER A 461 -0.71 35.98 -24.17
CA SER A 461 -2.03 36.18 -23.54
C SER A 461 -2.17 35.41 -22.21
N LEU A 462 -1.62 34.22 -22.11
CA LEU A 462 -1.58 33.46 -20.84
C LEU A 462 -0.80 34.23 -19.76
N ILE A 463 0.37 34.79 -20.10
CA ILE A 463 1.21 35.52 -19.15
C ILE A 463 0.51 36.83 -18.69
N GLU A 464 -0.09 37.57 -19.62
CA GLU A 464 -0.87 38.79 -19.28
C GLU A 464 -1.95 38.44 -18.27
N MET A 465 -2.70 37.36 -18.49
CA MET A 465 -3.73 36.93 -17.56
C MET A 465 -3.14 36.53 -16.20
N ILE A 466 -2.10 35.71 -16.14
CA ILE A 466 -1.51 35.26 -14.87
C ILE A 466 -0.92 36.43 -14.07
N ASN A 467 -0.23 37.36 -14.74
CA ASN A 467 0.35 38.53 -14.06
C ASN A 467 -0.70 39.51 -13.54
N SER A 468 -1.88 39.51 -14.12
CA SER A 468 -3.01 40.35 -13.66
C SER A 468 -3.92 39.68 -12.64
N GLN A 469 -3.75 38.38 -12.38
CA GLN A 469 -4.63 37.56 -11.55
C GLN A 469 -3.86 37.00 -10.35
N PRO A 470 -3.85 37.66 -9.17
CA PRO A 470 -3.15 37.17 -7.97
C PRO A 470 -3.81 35.96 -7.35
N GLU A 471 -4.96 35.54 -7.86
CA GLU A 471 -5.71 34.37 -7.41
C GLU A 471 -4.97 33.05 -7.75
N VAL A 472 -4.14 33.04 -8.80
CA VAL A 472 -3.46 31.84 -9.27
C VAL A 472 -1.94 31.94 -9.22
N ARG A 473 -1.28 30.80 -9.02
CA ARG A 473 0.16 30.65 -9.13
C ARG A 473 0.49 29.40 -9.90
N ILE A 474 1.40 29.50 -10.88
CA ILE A 474 1.91 28.33 -11.60
C ILE A 474 2.75 27.49 -10.64
N GLU A 475 2.33 26.27 -10.43
CA GLU A 475 3.08 25.25 -9.69
C GLU A 475 4.01 24.48 -10.63
N THR A 476 3.46 23.96 -11.74
CA THR A 476 4.27 23.32 -12.78
C THR A 476 3.83 23.69 -14.18
N VAL A 477 4.76 23.57 -15.13
CA VAL A 477 4.50 23.63 -16.58
C VAL A 477 4.84 22.26 -17.16
N TYR A 478 3.92 21.69 -17.96
CA TYR A 478 4.16 20.35 -18.50
C TYR A 478 3.63 20.14 -19.92
N SER A 479 4.18 19.10 -20.54
CA SER A 479 3.67 18.57 -21.81
C SER A 479 3.64 17.04 -21.80
N HIS A 480 3.40 16.43 -22.94
CA HIS A 480 3.34 14.96 -23.09
C HIS A 480 3.91 14.53 -24.44
N LEU A 481 4.83 13.57 -24.41
CA LEU A 481 5.40 13.00 -25.61
C LEU A 481 4.38 12.09 -26.32
N ALA A 482 4.19 12.27 -27.61
CA ALA A 482 3.26 11.45 -28.38
C ALA A 482 3.80 10.04 -28.67
N ASN A 483 5.12 9.89 -28.74
CA ASN A 483 5.81 8.64 -29.07
C ASN A 483 6.97 8.34 -28.12
N SER A 484 6.69 8.23 -26.83
CA SER A 484 7.71 8.13 -25.77
C SER A 484 8.48 6.79 -25.75
N HIS A 485 8.03 5.77 -26.48
CA HIS A 485 8.71 4.49 -26.62
C HIS A 485 9.87 4.53 -27.62
N ASP A 486 9.89 5.49 -28.55
CA ASP A 486 11.03 5.67 -29.44
C ASP A 486 12.24 6.20 -28.68
N ILE A 487 13.39 5.69 -29.02
CA ILE A 487 14.65 6.15 -28.48
C ILE A 487 15.20 7.22 -29.44
N ASP A 488 15.38 8.44 -28.90
CA ASP A 488 16.11 9.52 -29.59
C ASP A 488 15.54 9.91 -30.96
N SER A 489 14.21 9.82 -31.13
CA SER A 489 13.59 10.16 -32.43
C SER A 489 13.58 11.68 -32.67
N THR A 490 13.66 12.08 -33.94
CA THR A 490 13.62 13.48 -34.38
C THR A 490 12.36 14.17 -33.84
N PHE A 491 11.22 13.50 -33.87
CA PHE A 491 9.96 14.04 -33.41
C PHE A 491 9.94 14.32 -31.89
N ILE A 492 10.57 13.46 -31.08
CA ILE A 492 10.75 13.72 -29.66
C ILE A 492 11.59 14.97 -29.44
N HIS A 493 12.67 15.14 -30.21
CA HIS A 493 13.50 16.34 -30.10
C HIS A 493 12.75 17.60 -30.50
N GLU A 494 11.92 17.55 -31.53
CA GLU A 494 11.04 18.65 -31.94
C GLU A 494 10.05 19.01 -30.81
N GLN A 495 9.34 18.02 -30.24
CA GLN A 495 8.43 18.25 -29.12
C GLN A 495 9.13 18.87 -27.91
N VAL A 496 10.31 18.37 -27.55
CA VAL A 496 11.09 18.90 -26.44
C VAL A 496 11.61 20.30 -26.73
N GLN A 497 12.00 20.60 -27.98
CA GLN A 497 12.45 21.93 -28.34
C GLN A 497 11.32 22.96 -28.24
N VAL A 498 10.11 22.63 -28.68
CA VAL A 498 8.92 23.47 -28.50
C VAL A 498 8.66 23.69 -27.02
N PHE A 499 8.77 22.64 -26.20
CA PHE A 499 8.57 22.71 -24.75
C PHE A 499 9.61 23.62 -24.09
N LYS A 500 10.90 23.47 -24.42
CA LYS A 500 11.97 24.32 -23.88
C LYS A 500 11.76 25.79 -24.23
N THR A 501 11.43 26.09 -25.50
CA THR A 501 11.12 27.45 -25.92
C THR A 501 9.96 28.04 -25.12
N ALA A 502 8.91 27.26 -24.89
CA ALA A 502 7.78 27.70 -24.06
C ALA A 502 8.18 27.97 -22.59
N ILE A 503 8.99 27.10 -21.99
CA ILE A 503 9.50 27.27 -20.62
C ILE A 503 10.38 28.51 -20.52
N GLU A 504 11.31 28.72 -21.45
CA GLU A 504 12.20 29.89 -21.47
C GLU A 504 11.39 31.19 -21.58
N PHE A 505 10.39 31.19 -22.44
CA PHE A 505 9.49 32.33 -22.60
C PHE A 505 8.73 32.63 -21.31
N LEU A 506 8.11 31.63 -20.68
CA LEU A 506 7.41 31.77 -19.40
C LEU A 506 8.35 32.24 -18.27
N LYS A 507 9.55 31.64 -18.12
CA LYS A 507 10.56 32.03 -17.12
C LYS A 507 11.05 33.47 -17.29
N SER A 508 11.06 34.00 -18.52
CA SER A 508 11.46 35.39 -18.79
C SER A 508 10.42 36.43 -18.35
N ARG A 509 9.19 36.03 -18.10
CA ARG A 509 8.04 36.94 -17.86
C ARG A 509 7.36 36.70 -16.50
N ILE A 510 7.57 35.53 -15.87
CA ILE A 510 7.08 35.17 -14.54
C ILE A 510 8.21 35.41 -13.54
N ASN A 511 7.93 36.12 -12.44
CA ASN A 511 8.92 36.57 -11.47
C ASN A 511 9.16 35.58 -10.30
N TYR A 512 8.62 34.36 -10.40
CA TYR A 512 8.82 33.27 -9.43
C TYR A 512 9.14 31.96 -10.14
N SER A 513 9.72 31.00 -9.40
CA SER A 513 10.08 29.69 -9.94
C SER A 513 8.87 28.75 -10.03
N PHE A 514 8.86 27.91 -11.04
CA PHE A 514 7.94 26.80 -11.24
C PHE A 514 8.70 25.59 -11.78
N GLU A 515 8.14 24.40 -11.57
CA GLU A 515 8.74 23.14 -12.01
C GLU A 515 8.27 22.73 -13.41
N CYS A 516 9.04 21.89 -14.09
CA CYS A 516 8.75 21.46 -15.45
C CYS A 516 8.76 19.95 -15.57
N HIS A 517 7.86 19.37 -16.37
CA HIS A 517 7.88 17.93 -16.65
C HIS A 517 7.25 17.57 -18.00
N ILE A 518 7.79 16.52 -18.66
CA ILE A 518 7.29 16.06 -19.95
C ILE A 518 7.17 14.52 -20.02
N LEU A 519 8.06 13.77 -19.35
CA LEU A 519 8.20 12.34 -19.51
C LEU A 519 7.12 11.55 -18.77
N ASN A 520 6.63 10.49 -19.43
CA ASN A 520 5.87 9.39 -18.85
C ASN A 520 6.79 8.17 -18.55
N SER A 521 6.26 7.02 -18.14
CA SER A 521 7.04 5.83 -17.77
C SER A 521 8.07 5.44 -18.84
N GLU A 522 7.68 5.35 -20.11
CA GLU A 522 8.59 4.99 -21.21
C GLU A 522 9.63 6.09 -21.48
N GLY A 523 9.19 7.34 -21.45
CA GLY A 523 10.08 8.49 -21.65
C GLY A 523 11.17 8.58 -20.58
N ILE A 524 10.88 8.21 -19.33
CA ILE A 524 11.89 8.17 -18.24
C ILE A 524 13.06 7.26 -18.62
N LEU A 525 12.76 6.09 -19.16
CA LEU A 525 13.76 5.08 -19.50
C LEU A 525 14.47 5.38 -20.81
N ASN A 526 13.73 5.81 -21.83
CA ASN A 526 14.21 5.94 -23.20
C ASN A 526 14.83 7.32 -23.50
N ASN A 527 14.48 8.36 -22.72
CA ASN A 527 14.89 9.73 -22.99
C ASN A 527 15.41 10.45 -21.72
N PRO A 528 16.43 9.91 -21.02
CA PRO A 528 16.88 10.40 -19.70
C PRO A 528 17.38 11.85 -19.71
N LYS A 529 17.80 12.39 -20.84
CA LYS A 529 18.25 13.78 -21.00
C LYS A 529 17.11 14.82 -20.81
N TYR A 530 15.85 14.38 -20.66
CA TYR A 530 14.67 15.23 -20.57
C TYR A 530 13.87 15.03 -19.29
N HIS A 531 14.47 14.59 -18.19
CA HIS A 531 13.79 14.38 -16.90
C HIS A 531 13.18 15.67 -16.33
N PHE A 532 13.82 16.83 -16.57
CA PHE A 532 13.46 18.11 -15.96
C PHE A 532 13.34 18.01 -14.43
N ASP A 533 12.42 18.77 -13.83
CA ASP A 533 12.23 18.83 -12.37
C ASP A 533 11.37 17.67 -11.84
N MET A 534 10.52 17.08 -12.70
CA MET A 534 9.58 16.03 -12.33
C MET A 534 9.33 15.08 -13.48
N VAL A 535 8.92 13.84 -13.17
CA VAL A 535 8.48 12.83 -14.14
C VAL A 535 7.14 12.23 -13.73
N ARG A 536 6.38 11.72 -14.70
CA ARG A 536 5.08 11.07 -14.44
C ARG A 536 5.18 9.56 -14.63
N LEU A 537 5.13 8.83 -13.53
CA LEU A 537 5.20 7.38 -13.51
C LEU A 537 3.78 6.80 -13.48
N GLY A 538 3.44 6.01 -14.48
CA GLY A 538 2.15 5.33 -14.62
C GLY A 538 2.32 3.82 -14.70
N ILE A 539 2.19 3.26 -15.91
CA ILE A 539 2.20 1.81 -16.13
C ILE A 539 3.49 1.13 -15.64
N GLY A 540 4.62 1.85 -15.65
CA GLY A 540 5.90 1.33 -15.18
C GLY A 540 5.89 0.90 -13.71
N MET A 541 5.09 1.54 -12.83
CA MET A 541 4.98 1.09 -11.45
C MET A 541 4.26 -0.25 -11.31
N TYR A 542 3.46 -0.64 -12.31
CA TYR A 542 2.81 -1.95 -12.37
C TYR A 542 3.68 -3.05 -13.01
N GLY A 543 4.91 -2.70 -13.39
CA GLY A 543 5.87 -3.67 -13.91
C GLY A 543 5.83 -3.87 -15.42
N TYR A 544 5.35 -2.87 -16.18
CA TYR A 544 5.25 -2.98 -17.63
C TYR A 544 6.04 -1.87 -18.35
N SER A 545 6.82 -2.29 -19.36
CA SER A 545 7.51 -1.44 -20.31
C SER A 545 7.41 -2.06 -21.69
N SER A 546 7.39 -1.22 -22.74
CA SER A 546 7.46 -1.66 -24.14
C SER A 546 8.86 -2.12 -24.53
N SER A 547 9.89 -1.77 -23.76
CA SER A 547 11.27 -2.18 -23.96
C SER A 547 11.54 -3.53 -23.29
N GLU A 548 11.94 -4.54 -24.06
CA GLU A 548 12.33 -5.85 -23.52
C GLU A 548 13.45 -5.74 -22.46
N LEU A 549 14.41 -4.83 -22.69
CA LEU A 549 15.52 -4.57 -21.76
C LEU A 549 15.03 -4.16 -20.37
N TYR A 550 14.01 -3.31 -20.29
CA TYR A 550 13.50 -2.80 -19.04
C TYR A 550 12.38 -3.67 -18.46
N SER A 551 11.59 -4.30 -19.33
CA SER A 551 10.53 -5.23 -18.91
C SER A 551 11.09 -6.39 -18.07
N SER A 552 12.29 -6.89 -18.38
CA SER A 552 12.95 -7.95 -17.60
C SER A 552 13.47 -7.50 -16.23
N GLN A 553 13.55 -6.20 -15.97
CA GLN A 553 14.02 -5.61 -14.72
C GLN A 553 12.85 -5.13 -13.81
N LEU A 554 11.65 -5.16 -14.33
CA LEU A 554 10.44 -4.77 -13.63
C LEU A 554 9.68 -6.02 -13.15
N THR A 555 9.01 -5.91 -12.03
CA THR A 555 8.21 -7.01 -11.46
C THR A 555 6.73 -6.75 -11.74
N PRO A 556 6.02 -7.62 -12.47
CA PRO A 556 4.57 -7.51 -12.61
C PRO A 556 3.87 -7.46 -11.24
N ALA A 557 3.04 -6.44 -11.04
CA ALA A 557 2.40 -6.20 -9.74
C ALA A 557 0.94 -6.64 -9.69
N VAL A 558 0.37 -7.13 -10.80
CA VAL A 558 -1.05 -7.46 -10.91
C VAL A 558 -1.22 -8.89 -11.40
N ASN A 559 -1.88 -9.72 -10.61
CA ASN A 559 -2.31 -11.06 -10.97
C ASN A 559 -3.84 -11.14 -10.90
N TRP A 560 -4.45 -11.92 -11.79
CA TRP A 560 -5.89 -12.10 -11.87
C TRP A 560 -6.26 -13.58 -11.85
N TYR A 561 -6.99 -13.98 -10.84
CA TYR A 561 -7.36 -15.37 -10.60
C TYR A 561 -8.87 -15.57 -10.58
N SER A 562 -9.26 -16.81 -10.81
CA SER A 562 -10.61 -17.31 -10.64
C SER A 562 -10.57 -18.76 -10.13
N ALA A 563 -11.70 -19.45 -10.14
CA ALA A 563 -11.77 -20.88 -9.83
C ALA A 563 -12.76 -21.59 -10.73
N VAL A 564 -12.61 -22.90 -10.85
CA VAL A 564 -13.53 -23.73 -11.62
C VAL A 564 -14.88 -23.84 -10.91
N SER A 565 -15.96 -23.39 -11.55
CA SER A 565 -17.32 -23.52 -11.00
C SER A 565 -17.92 -24.90 -11.27
N GLN A 566 -17.64 -25.48 -12.44
CA GLN A 566 -18.17 -26.79 -12.84
C GLN A 566 -17.32 -27.43 -13.94
N VAL A 567 -17.21 -28.74 -13.93
CA VAL A 567 -16.62 -29.52 -15.02
C VAL A 567 -17.70 -30.31 -15.73
N LYS A 568 -17.68 -30.30 -17.06
CA LYS A 568 -18.64 -31.04 -17.90
C LYS A 568 -17.93 -31.81 -19.00
N ASN A 569 -18.43 -33.04 -19.27
CA ASN A 569 -18.13 -33.74 -20.49
C ASN A 569 -19.17 -33.36 -21.55
N VAL A 570 -18.74 -32.91 -22.71
CA VAL A 570 -19.58 -32.52 -23.84
C VAL A 570 -19.32 -33.44 -25.02
N ARG A 571 -20.35 -34.08 -25.51
CA ARG A 571 -20.28 -35.02 -26.66
C ARG A 571 -19.99 -34.28 -27.96
N ALA A 572 -19.36 -34.96 -28.89
CA ALA A 572 -19.17 -34.49 -30.26
C ALA A 572 -20.50 -34.00 -30.88
N GLY A 573 -20.39 -32.89 -31.60
CA GLY A 573 -21.56 -32.25 -32.24
C GLY A 573 -22.44 -31.40 -31.32
N THR A 574 -22.23 -31.44 -30.01
CA THR A 574 -22.95 -30.58 -29.04
C THR A 574 -22.45 -29.16 -29.10
N SER A 575 -23.36 -28.19 -29.12
CA SER A 575 -22.99 -26.75 -29.10
C SER A 575 -22.74 -26.23 -27.69
N ILE A 576 -21.76 -25.34 -27.56
CA ILE A 576 -21.33 -24.70 -26.30
C ILE A 576 -21.51 -23.19 -26.45
N GLY A 577 -22.18 -22.57 -25.48
CA GLY A 577 -22.32 -21.11 -25.34
C GLY A 577 -23.33 -20.49 -26.33
N TYR A 578 -23.35 -19.14 -26.29
CA TYR A 578 -24.24 -18.33 -27.12
C TYR A 578 -23.96 -18.49 -28.61
N ASP A 579 -25.01 -18.34 -29.42
CA ASP A 579 -25.01 -18.46 -30.88
C ASP A 579 -24.51 -19.84 -31.39
N ARG A 580 -24.38 -20.80 -30.48
CA ARG A 580 -23.89 -22.16 -30.77
C ARG A 580 -22.50 -22.15 -31.45
N LYS A 581 -21.65 -21.19 -31.14
CA LYS A 581 -20.33 -21.00 -31.79
C LYS A 581 -19.27 -22.01 -31.36
N GLY A 582 -19.39 -22.55 -30.13
CA GLY A 582 -18.50 -23.63 -29.69
C GLY A 582 -19.09 -24.98 -30.10
N ILE A 583 -18.59 -25.59 -31.16
CA ILE A 583 -18.93 -26.96 -31.57
C ILE A 583 -17.63 -27.75 -31.71
N SER A 584 -17.57 -28.89 -31.02
CA SER A 584 -16.44 -29.82 -31.16
C SER A 584 -16.85 -31.02 -31.98
N ASN A 585 -15.99 -31.48 -32.87
CA ASN A 585 -16.15 -32.71 -33.61
C ASN A 585 -15.79 -33.98 -32.83
N LEU A 586 -15.22 -33.79 -31.63
CA LEU A 586 -14.82 -34.84 -30.68
C LEU A 586 -15.47 -34.58 -29.32
N ASP A 587 -15.64 -35.62 -28.52
CA ASP A 587 -15.96 -35.49 -27.11
C ASP A 587 -14.90 -34.65 -26.42
N MET A 588 -15.32 -33.68 -25.59
CA MET A 588 -14.40 -32.82 -24.89
C MET A 588 -14.81 -32.58 -23.44
N ASN A 589 -13.81 -32.41 -22.55
CA ASN A 589 -14.03 -31.92 -21.21
C ASN A 589 -13.87 -30.40 -21.18
N ILE A 590 -14.85 -29.73 -20.61
CA ILE A 590 -14.83 -28.26 -20.43
C ILE A 590 -14.92 -27.92 -18.95
N ALA A 591 -14.22 -26.86 -18.54
CA ALA A 591 -14.44 -26.20 -17.27
C ALA A 591 -15.21 -24.87 -17.48
N ILE A 592 -16.10 -24.58 -16.56
CA ILE A 592 -16.85 -23.32 -16.50
C ILE A 592 -16.20 -22.46 -15.45
N ILE A 593 -15.78 -21.26 -15.84
CA ILE A 593 -15.06 -20.30 -14.98
C ILE A 593 -15.95 -19.08 -14.80
N PRO A 594 -16.19 -18.60 -13.55
CA PRO A 594 -17.07 -17.48 -13.24
C PRO A 594 -16.34 -16.14 -13.48
N VAL A 595 -15.95 -15.91 -14.73
CA VAL A 595 -15.37 -14.66 -15.23
C VAL A 595 -15.91 -14.41 -16.64
N GLY A 596 -16.34 -13.19 -16.92
CA GLY A 596 -16.84 -12.82 -18.23
C GLY A 596 -16.52 -11.38 -18.62
N TYR A 597 -17.22 -10.87 -19.67
CA TYR A 597 -16.91 -9.52 -20.15
C TYR A 597 -17.34 -8.43 -19.16
N ALA A 598 -18.25 -8.68 -18.23
CA ALA A 598 -18.61 -7.76 -17.17
C ALA A 598 -17.54 -7.68 -16.06
N ASP A 599 -16.62 -8.65 -16.00
CA ASP A 599 -15.46 -8.64 -15.11
C ASP A 599 -14.23 -7.99 -15.76
N GLY A 600 -14.24 -7.88 -17.10
CA GLY A 600 -13.12 -7.38 -17.90
C GLY A 600 -12.50 -8.39 -18.84
N PHE A 601 -12.91 -9.67 -18.80
CA PHE A 601 -12.47 -10.69 -19.75
C PHE A 601 -13.21 -10.50 -21.09
N LYS A 602 -12.62 -9.74 -22.00
CA LYS A 602 -13.28 -9.20 -23.18
C LYS A 602 -13.87 -10.26 -24.12
N ARG A 603 -15.00 -9.92 -24.77
CA ARG A 603 -15.67 -10.81 -25.73
C ARG A 603 -14.79 -11.11 -26.97
N SER A 604 -13.82 -10.25 -27.28
CA SER A 604 -12.82 -10.49 -28.35
C SER A 604 -11.97 -11.76 -28.13
N LEU A 605 -11.92 -12.26 -26.89
CA LEU A 605 -11.19 -13.49 -26.52
C LEU A 605 -11.98 -14.77 -26.77
N SER A 606 -13.15 -14.70 -27.40
CA SER A 606 -14.00 -15.85 -27.76
C SER A 606 -13.35 -16.80 -28.75
N ASN A 607 -13.87 -18.01 -28.83
CA ASN A 607 -13.58 -19.00 -29.87
C ASN A 607 -12.10 -19.36 -30.02
N GLY A 608 -11.42 -19.59 -28.90
CA GLY A 608 -10.02 -20.03 -28.85
C GLY A 608 -8.99 -18.93 -28.97
N LYS A 609 -9.41 -17.66 -29.20
CA LYS A 609 -8.46 -16.53 -29.25
C LYS A 609 -7.82 -16.26 -27.87
N GLY A 610 -8.64 -16.33 -26.80
CA GLY A 610 -8.18 -16.26 -25.43
C GLY A 610 -8.26 -17.60 -24.72
N GLY A 611 -7.74 -17.62 -23.49
CA GLY A 611 -7.78 -18.77 -22.58
C GLY A 611 -7.23 -18.41 -21.22
N VAL A 612 -7.22 -19.39 -20.36
CA VAL A 612 -6.73 -19.31 -18.97
C VAL A 612 -5.77 -20.46 -18.70
N PHE A 613 -5.09 -20.43 -17.57
CA PHE A 613 -4.25 -21.53 -17.14
C PHE A 613 -4.87 -22.27 -15.94
N ILE A 614 -4.90 -23.58 -16.01
CA ILE A 614 -5.30 -24.49 -14.93
C ILE A 614 -4.18 -25.53 -14.78
N GLN A 615 -3.65 -25.73 -13.58
CA GLN A 615 -2.49 -26.61 -13.33
C GLN A 615 -1.30 -26.28 -14.28
N ASN A 616 -1.03 -24.99 -14.51
CA ASN A 616 -0.01 -24.48 -15.45
C ASN A 616 -0.19 -24.93 -16.91
N GLN A 617 -1.37 -25.42 -17.31
CA GLN A 617 -1.70 -25.75 -18.69
C GLN A 617 -2.70 -24.78 -19.29
N TYR A 618 -2.44 -24.34 -20.51
CA TYR A 618 -3.30 -23.43 -21.25
C TYR A 618 -4.61 -24.09 -21.65
N CYS A 619 -5.72 -23.50 -21.23
CA CYS A 619 -7.07 -23.95 -21.52
C CYS A 619 -7.79 -22.89 -22.38
N PRO A 620 -7.93 -23.09 -23.70
CA PRO A 620 -8.55 -22.11 -24.61
C PRO A 620 -10.05 -21.97 -24.38
N VAL A 621 -10.58 -20.77 -24.57
CA VAL A 621 -12.01 -20.49 -24.53
C VAL A 621 -12.75 -21.23 -25.65
N VAL A 622 -13.85 -21.90 -25.30
CA VAL A 622 -14.75 -22.57 -26.24
C VAL A 622 -16.05 -21.78 -26.35
N GLY A 623 -16.42 -21.44 -27.57
CA GLY A 623 -17.59 -20.61 -27.83
C GLY A 623 -17.41 -19.14 -27.45
N ASN A 624 -18.50 -18.41 -27.32
CA ASN A 624 -18.48 -17.00 -26.99
C ASN A 624 -18.29 -16.77 -25.49
N VAL A 625 -17.44 -15.79 -25.12
CA VAL A 625 -17.37 -15.25 -23.76
C VAL A 625 -18.75 -14.70 -23.38
N CYS A 626 -19.28 -15.14 -22.22
CA CYS A 626 -20.53 -14.67 -21.66
C CYS A 626 -20.34 -13.44 -20.78
N MET A 627 -21.41 -12.89 -20.21
CA MET A 627 -21.37 -11.75 -19.32
C MET A 627 -20.55 -12.08 -18.05
N ASP A 628 -20.83 -13.23 -17.44
CA ASP A 628 -20.33 -13.61 -16.13
C ASP A 628 -19.52 -14.93 -16.13
N MET A 629 -19.35 -15.57 -17.28
CA MET A 629 -18.74 -16.90 -17.39
C MET A 629 -18.00 -17.09 -18.71
N ILE A 630 -16.98 -17.96 -18.66
CA ILE A 630 -16.36 -18.56 -19.84
C ILE A 630 -16.39 -20.08 -19.73
N MET A 631 -16.36 -20.75 -20.83
CA MET A 631 -16.15 -22.18 -20.98
C MET A 631 -14.78 -22.40 -21.61
N VAL A 632 -13.96 -23.23 -21.02
CA VAL A 632 -12.63 -23.51 -21.51
C VAL A 632 -12.43 -25.01 -21.73
N ASN A 633 -11.68 -25.37 -22.77
CA ASN A 633 -11.34 -26.77 -23.04
C ASN A 633 -10.17 -27.19 -22.14
N ILE A 634 -10.42 -28.13 -21.24
CA ILE A 634 -9.41 -28.67 -20.32
C ILE A 634 -8.71 -29.93 -20.85
N GLY A 635 -9.07 -30.39 -22.05
CA GLY A 635 -8.44 -31.55 -22.66
C GLY A 635 -8.52 -32.81 -21.81
N ARG A 636 -7.34 -33.32 -21.40
CA ARG A 636 -7.21 -34.51 -20.55
C ARG A 636 -6.87 -34.18 -19.09
N LEU A 637 -6.89 -32.90 -18.71
CA LEU A 637 -6.62 -32.50 -17.33
C LEU A 637 -7.67 -33.11 -16.39
N SER A 638 -7.21 -33.57 -15.25
CA SER A 638 -8.07 -33.96 -14.13
C SER A 638 -8.29 -32.71 -13.26
N VAL A 639 -9.41 -32.04 -13.47
CA VAL A 639 -9.76 -30.76 -12.83
C VAL A 639 -10.96 -30.96 -11.93
N SER A 640 -10.93 -30.36 -10.75
CA SER A 640 -12.01 -30.37 -9.77
C SER A 640 -12.70 -29.01 -9.67
N GLU A 641 -13.97 -28.99 -9.24
CA GLU A 641 -14.65 -27.75 -8.87
C GLU A 641 -13.92 -27.07 -7.70
N GLY A 642 -13.76 -25.76 -7.77
CA GLY A 642 -12.97 -24.97 -6.81
C GLY A 642 -11.49 -24.84 -7.13
N GLU A 643 -10.99 -25.56 -8.13
CA GLU A 643 -9.59 -25.50 -8.51
C GLU A 643 -9.20 -24.14 -9.06
N SER A 644 -8.00 -23.65 -8.72
CA SER A 644 -7.51 -22.32 -9.08
C SER A 644 -7.31 -22.17 -10.58
N VAL A 645 -7.70 -21.03 -11.10
CA VAL A 645 -7.57 -20.63 -12.50
C VAL A 645 -6.77 -19.33 -12.58
N GLU A 646 -5.66 -19.33 -13.30
CA GLU A 646 -4.88 -18.12 -13.59
C GLU A 646 -5.35 -17.49 -14.89
N ILE A 647 -5.77 -16.22 -14.82
CA ILE A 647 -6.14 -15.40 -15.97
C ILE A 647 -4.99 -14.51 -16.36
N ILE A 648 -4.37 -13.87 -15.37
CA ILE A 648 -3.12 -13.12 -15.46
C ILE A 648 -2.22 -13.58 -14.31
N GLY A 649 -0.98 -13.86 -14.58
CA GLY A 649 -0.01 -14.32 -13.59
C GLY A 649 1.31 -14.75 -14.21
N SER A 650 1.92 -15.76 -13.63
CA SER A 650 3.23 -16.26 -14.06
C SER A 650 3.20 -16.95 -15.43
N ASN A 651 2.07 -17.54 -15.82
CA ASN A 651 1.91 -18.26 -17.09
C ASN A 651 1.37 -17.37 -18.23
N GLN A 652 0.66 -16.28 -17.90
CA GLN A 652 0.11 -15.33 -18.86
C GLN A 652 0.20 -13.92 -18.32
N SER A 653 1.09 -13.13 -18.88
CA SER A 653 1.24 -11.72 -18.49
C SER A 653 0.08 -10.85 -18.98
N VAL A 654 -0.04 -9.63 -18.44
CA VAL A 654 -0.98 -8.62 -18.95
C VAL A 654 -0.67 -8.30 -20.44
N LEU A 655 0.61 -8.31 -20.83
CA LEU A 655 1.02 -8.08 -22.21
C LEU A 655 0.54 -9.19 -23.16
N ASP A 656 0.64 -10.46 -22.72
CA ASP A 656 0.13 -11.61 -23.51
C ASP A 656 -1.38 -11.51 -23.73
N LEU A 657 -2.10 -11.14 -22.66
CA LEU A 657 -3.54 -10.96 -22.76
C LEU A 657 -3.90 -9.75 -23.65
N ALA A 658 -3.17 -8.63 -23.53
CA ALA A 658 -3.33 -7.46 -24.38
C ALA A 658 -3.11 -7.78 -25.85
N ASN A 659 -2.06 -8.52 -26.17
CA ASN A 659 -1.77 -8.97 -27.54
C ASN A 659 -2.93 -9.83 -28.12
N LYS A 660 -3.46 -10.75 -27.34
CA LYS A 660 -4.65 -11.56 -27.73
C LYS A 660 -5.91 -10.72 -27.93
N MET A 661 -6.03 -9.63 -27.19
CA MET A 661 -7.14 -8.67 -27.31
C MET A 661 -6.91 -7.63 -28.41
N GLU A 662 -5.72 -7.58 -29.02
CA GLU A 662 -5.28 -6.54 -29.99
C GLU A 662 -5.32 -5.13 -29.39
N THR A 663 -4.81 -5.00 -28.16
CA THR A 663 -4.80 -3.75 -27.40
C THR A 663 -3.50 -3.61 -26.59
N ILE A 664 -3.49 -2.71 -25.63
CA ILE A 664 -2.36 -2.36 -24.77
C ILE A 664 -2.59 -2.75 -23.31
N PRO A 665 -1.53 -2.99 -22.51
CA PRO A 665 -1.65 -3.32 -21.08
C PRO A 665 -2.54 -2.38 -20.25
N TYR A 666 -2.55 -1.09 -20.60
CA TYR A 666 -3.40 -0.08 -19.95
C TYR A 666 -4.88 -0.42 -20.04
N GLU A 667 -5.37 -0.82 -21.23
CA GLU A 667 -6.78 -1.16 -21.42
C GLU A 667 -7.15 -2.46 -20.71
N VAL A 668 -6.24 -3.42 -20.66
CA VAL A 668 -6.47 -4.68 -19.92
C VAL A 668 -6.66 -4.37 -18.43
N LEU A 669 -5.73 -3.65 -17.81
CA LEU A 669 -5.78 -3.33 -16.38
C LEU A 669 -6.99 -2.47 -16.01
N THR A 670 -7.21 -1.36 -16.73
CA THR A 670 -8.34 -0.46 -16.48
C THR A 670 -9.69 -1.10 -16.82
N GLY A 671 -9.70 -2.13 -17.64
CA GLY A 671 -10.87 -2.89 -18.02
C GLY A 671 -11.34 -3.89 -16.98
N ILE A 672 -10.53 -4.21 -15.96
CA ILE A 672 -10.95 -5.09 -14.86
C ILE A 672 -11.98 -4.35 -14.00
N SER A 673 -13.20 -4.87 -13.99
CA SER A 673 -14.36 -4.24 -13.36
C SER A 673 -14.17 -4.06 -11.85
N LYS A 674 -14.72 -2.98 -11.27
CA LYS A 674 -14.74 -2.75 -9.81
C LYS A 674 -15.46 -3.87 -9.03
N ARG A 675 -16.29 -4.70 -9.66
CA ARG A 675 -16.95 -5.84 -9.01
C ARG A 675 -16.00 -7.01 -8.71
N VAL A 676 -14.86 -7.11 -9.43
CA VAL A 676 -13.80 -8.08 -9.12
C VAL A 676 -13.09 -7.63 -7.85
N HIS A 677 -13.01 -8.48 -6.86
CA HIS A 677 -12.39 -8.14 -5.59
C HIS A 677 -10.87 -7.91 -5.73
N ARG A 678 -10.33 -6.84 -5.09
CA ARG A 678 -8.89 -6.58 -5.02
C ARG A 678 -8.35 -7.07 -3.69
N VAL A 679 -7.24 -7.79 -3.76
CA VAL A 679 -6.47 -8.28 -2.61
C VAL A 679 -5.08 -7.64 -2.70
N TYR A 680 -4.67 -6.92 -1.67
CA TYR A 680 -3.38 -6.26 -1.64
C TYR A 680 -2.40 -7.10 -0.82
N LEU A 681 -1.25 -7.40 -1.41
CA LEU A 681 -0.17 -8.14 -0.78
C LEU A 681 0.94 -7.15 -0.38
N GLU A 682 1.21 -7.05 0.90
CA GLU A 682 2.31 -6.26 1.44
C GLU A 682 3.03 -7.08 2.50
N ASP A 683 4.32 -7.36 2.29
CA ASP A 683 5.15 -8.10 3.25
C ASP A 683 5.61 -7.23 4.42
#